data_35e26cb2799ebde17992c673b73f6445
#
_entry.id   35e26cb2799ebde17992c673b73f6445
#
_cell.length_a   1.000
_cell.length_b   1.000
_cell.length_c   1.000
_cell.angle_alpha   90.00
_cell.angle_beta   90.00
_cell.angle_gamma   90.00
#
_symmetry.space_group_name_H-M   'P 1'
#
loop_
_entity.id
_entity.type
_entity.pdbx_description
1 polymer ?
#
loop_
_entity_poly.entity_id
_entity_poly.type
_entity_poly.pdbx_seq_one_letter_code
_entity_poly.pdbx_strand_id
1 'polypeptide(L)'
;MTTRRDLLTQSAALLLSTATPQFAQTPAMGEWYSRPMRWAQLTLVEDDPGNYDLNFWLDYFRRTHSDAACLSAGGCVAYYPTKVPLHYRSKFMGDRDPLGDLITGCRKLGMNVVARTDPHAAHDDVYQAHPDWVAVTADGKPRRHWADPTLWVTCGLGPYNFEFMTDVTREIMQLYKIDGIFSNRWEGSGMCYCEHCRKNFKAFAGLELPRTANPQDPARKQYIVWKEQRLFELWRLWDAEVKKINPHASFIANAGGGALSDLDMKTIGEIAPTLFADRQARRGVMPPWSNGKNGKEYAATLGNKAIAGIFSMGVEEPYRWKDSVQSADEIRLWMVDGVAHNLRPWFTKFNGKVIDHRWVKVVEDLYGWHYRNEKYLRNERSLARVAMVYSQQTATFHGGDRARAKVEDHALGFYQALVEARVPFDMVHDKLLDAAHVARYRTLLLPNIAALSTKQCLQLEEFVKGGGNLVATHETSLYDEWGVRRADFGLASLFGATFAGKVDQDLHNSYLNIEKDGAGYHPLVRGLEDASRIINGASWVHTRPATPLKHAPLTLVPSYPDLPMEQVFPRVPHTDIPGAYVREVGKGRVVYFPFDLDRTFWEVLSGDHARLLRNAVEWAHNEEQPLVVEGQGVMDVSLWMQKDSIAAHLVNLTNPMMMKGPLREVIPSPPQKVRIHVPAGRGVKKVQFLVSGKKPSYRQTGGTVSVDVPPIGLHEVIALDLS
;
A
#
# COMPACT_ATOMS: atom_id res chain seq x y z
N MET A 1 -16.08 13.78 54.84
CA MET A 1 -16.46 14.28 53.50
C MET A 1 -15.17 14.64 52.81
N THR A 2 -14.55 13.66 52.19
CA THR A 2 -13.34 13.83 51.38
C THR A 2 -13.79 14.10 49.94
N THR A 3 -13.34 15.17 49.37
CA THR A 3 -13.76 15.65 48.07
C THR A 3 -13.05 14.91 46.94
N ARG A 4 -13.73 14.77 45.82
CA ARG A 4 -13.28 14.12 44.57
C ARG A 4 -11.94 14.64 43.99
N ARG A 5 -11.29 15.61 44.65
CA ARG A 5 -10.00 16.20 44.29
C ARG A 5 -8.79 15.49 44.89
N ASP A 6 -8.97 14.74 45.99
CA ASP A 6 -7.86 14.11 46.68
C ASP A 6 -7.50 12.72 46.17
N LEU A 7 -8.31 12.17 45.23
CA LEU A 7 -8.06 10.86 44.60
C LEU A 7 -7.25 10.95 43.27
N LEU A 8 -6.97 12.16 42.78
CA LEU A 8 -6.24 12.36 41.54
C LEU A 8 -4.76 12.76 41.73
N THR A 9 -4.30 12.91 42.95
CA THR A 9 -2.91 13.32 43.28
C THR A 9 -2.03 12.21 43.83
N GLN A 10 -2.52 10.99 43.97
CA GLN A 10 -1.72 9.85 44.48
C GLN A 10 -1.41 8.74 43.47
N SER A 11 -1.72 8.92 42.20
CA SER A 11 -1.43 7.92 41.15
C SER A 11 -0.39 8.37 40.11
N ALA A 12 0.37 9.42 40.38
CA ALA A 12 1.34 9.98 39.45
C ALA A 12 2.83 9.75 39.83
N ALA A 13 3.10 8.80 40.70
CA ALA A 13 4.47 8.47 41.06
C ALA A 13 4.60 6.95 41.19
N LEU A 14 4.72 6.24 40.10
CA LEU A 14 5.48 4.99 39.89
C LEU A 14 5.13 4.46 38.51
N LEU A 15 6.13 4.48 37.65
CA LEU A 15 6.41 3.62 36.51
C LEU A 15 7.13 4.41 35.40
N LEU A 16 8.28 4.97 35.76
CA LEU A 16 9.36 5.12 34.78
C LEU A 16 10.03 3.74 34.63
N SER A 17 9.33 2.81 34.02
CA SER A 17 9.99 1.64 33.44
C SER A 17 10.61 2.11 32.15
N THR A 18 11.92 2.05 32.06
CA THR A 18 12.71 2.14 30.84
C THR A 18 12.27 1.01 29.89
N ALA A 19 11.21 1.25 29.12
CA ALA A 19 10.89 0.42 27.98
C ALA A 19 11.97 0.71 26.91
N THR A 20 12.97 -0.14 26.83
CA THR A 20 13.79 -0.29 25.62
C THR A 20 12.81 -0.44 24.44
N PRO A 21 13.00 0.31 23.34
CA PRO A 21 12.17 0.14 22.16
C PRO A 21 12.29 -1.30 21.68
N GLN A 22 11.23 -2.06 21.83
CA GLN A 22 11.11 -3.37 21.21
C GLN A 22 10.98 -3.13 19.71
N PHE A 23 12.13 -3.14 19.01
CA PHE A 23 12.14 -3.33 17.56
C PHE A 23 11.27 -4.54 17.29
N ALA A 24 10.38 -4.45 16.28
CA ALA A 24 9.64 -5.60 15.79
C ALA A 24 10.66 -6.74 15.63
N GLN A 25 10.55 -7.76 16.46
CA GLN A 25 11.50 -8.88 16.44
C GLN A 25 11.46 -9.46 15.03
N THR A 26 12.63 -9.52 14.40
CA THR A 26 12.80 -10.33 13.18
C THR A 26 12.22 -11.71 13.51
N PRO A 27 11.27 -12.25 12.75
CA PRO A 27 10.68 -13.55 13.04
C PRO A 27 11.81 -14.55 13.28
N ALA A 28 11.74 -15.31 14.36
CA ALA A 28 12.74 -16.32 14.63
C ALA A 28 12.82 -17.22 13.41
N MET A 29 14.06 -17.54 12.94
CA MET A 29 14.28 -18.44 11.79
C MET A 29 13.75 -19.83 12.11
N GLY A 30 12.44 -20.04 11.97
CA GLY A 30 11.72 -21.26 12.35
C GLY A 30 10.21 -21.17 12.12
N GLU A 31 9.66 -19.96 12.03
CA GLU A 31 8.22 -19.81 11.80
C GLU A 31 7.89 -20.00 10.32
N TRP A 32 6.92 -20.88 10.04
CA TRP A 32 6.59 -21.35 8.70
C TRP A 32 6.35 -20.19 7.71
N TYR A 33 5.67 -19.12 8.13
CA TYR A 33 5.29 -18.00 7.27
C TYR A 33 6.47 -17.15 6.77
N SER A 34 7.65 -17.29 7.37
CA SER A 34 8.87 -16.59 6.92
C SER A 34 9.58 -17.32 5.78
N ARG A 35 9.28 -18.60 5.56
CA ARG A 35 9.99 -19.47 4.59
C ARG A 35 9.48 -19.36 3.16
N PRO A 36 8.16 -19.46 2.89
CA PRO A 36 7.67 -19.49 1.51
C PRO A 36 8.04 -18.23 0.74
N MET A 37 8.56 -18.43 -0.45
CA MET A 37 8.91 -17.39 -1.40
C MET A 37 7.99 -17.37 -2.63
N ARG A 38 7.32 -18.47 -2.92
CA ARG A 38 6.43 -18.65 -4.08
C ARG A 38 5.14 -19.29 -3.62
N TRP A 39 4.06 -18.55 -3.78
CA TRP A 39 2.72 -18.98 -3.39
C TRP A 39 1.88 -19.36 -4.59
N ALA A 40 1.04 -20.37 -4.43
CA ALA A 40 0.03 -20.80 -5.39
C ALA A 40 -1.36 -20.66 -4.77
N GLN A 41 -2.32 -20.10 -5.50
CA GLN A 41 -3.71 -20.12 -5.08
C GLN A 41 -4.58 -20.81 -6.11
N LEU A 42 -5.34 -21.78 -5.64
CA LEU A 42 -6.43 -22.38 -6.39
C LEU A 42 -7.75 -22.01 -5.73
N THR A 43 -8.50 -21.16 -6.40
CA THR A 43 -9.83 -20.76 -5.96
C THR A 43 -10.86 -21.59 -6.72
N LEU A 44 -11.43 -22.58 -6.03
CA LEU A 44 -12.44 -23.45 -6.60
C LEU A 44 -13.78 -22.71 -6.77
N VAL A 45 -14.51 -23.05 -7.82
CA VAL A 45 -15.94 -22.78 -8.00
C VAL A 45 -16.76 -24.01 -7.66
N GLU A 46 -18.09 -23.88 -7.49
CA GLU A 46 -18.92 -24.93 -6.91
C GLU A 46 -18.84 -26.26 -7.66
N ASP A 47 -18.73 -26.25 -9.01
CA ASP A 47 -18.69 -27.45 -9.85
C ASP A 47 -17.28 -28.02 -10.10
N ASP A 48 -16.23 -27.34 -9.66
CA ASP A 48 -14.84 -27.79 -9.80
C ASP A 48 -14.59 -29.19 -9.23
N PRO A 49 -15.15 -29.60 -8.07
CA PRO A 49 -14.94 -30.93 -7.53
C PRO A 49 -15.25 -32.06 -8.51
N GLY A 50 -16.12 -31.82 -9.48
CA GLY A 50 -16.44 -32.77 -10.56
C GLY A 50 -15.55 -32.70 -11.81
N ASN A 51 -14.82 -31.60 -11.99
CA ASN A 51 -14.26 -31.20 -13.26
C ASN A 51 -12.75 -30.85 -13.24
N TYR A 52 -12.13 -30.61 -12.07
CA TYR A 52 -10.70 -30.26 -12.01
C TYR A 52 -9.79 -31.50 -12.05
N ASP A 53 -8.58 -31.31 -12.55
CA ASP A 53 -7.54 -32.34 -12.58
C ASP A 53 -6.54 -32.11 -11.43
N LEU A 54 -6.64 -32.96 -10.38
CA LEU A 54 -5.75 -32.92 -9.21
C LEU A 54 -4.28 -33.15 -9.62
N ASN A 55 -4.02 -34.10 -10.55
CA ASN A 55 -2.67 -34.46 -10.96
C ASN A 55 -2.02 -33.29 -11.71
N PHE A 56 -2.77 -32.62 -12.59
CA PHE A 56 -2.29 -31.42 -13.26
C PHE A 56 -1.85 -30.35 -12.23
N TRP A 57 -2.67 -30.06 -11.20
CA TRP A 57 -2.35 -29.04 -10.22
C TRP A 57 -1.14 -29.39 -9.36
N LEU A 58 -1.05 -30.63 -8.88
CA LEU A 58 0.11 -31.07 -8.08
C LEU A 58 1.41 -31.08 -8.89
N ASP A 59 1.36 -31.54 -10.15
CA ASP A 59 2.51 -31.46 -11.05
C ASP A 59 2.87 -29.99 -11.34
N TYR A 60 1.89 -29.14 -11.53
CA TYR A 60 2.12 -27.72 -11.76
C TYR A 60 2.77 -27.02 -10.56
N PHE A 61 2.33 -27.30 -9.34
CA PHE A 61 2.97 -26.79 -8.12
C PHE A 61 4.43 -27.25 -8.01
N ARG A 62 4.71 -28.49 -8.37
CA ARG A 62 6.08 -29.00 -8.40
C ARG A 62 6.93 -28.30 -9.46
N ARG A 63 6.44 -28.13 -10.69
CA ARG A 63 7.17 -27.46 -11.79
C ARG A 63 7.41 -25.98 -11.54
N THR A 64 6.51 -25.32 -10.85
CA THR A 64 6.64 -23.91 -10.44
C THR A 64 7.45 -23.73 -9.16
N HIS A 65 8.01 -24.78 -8.56
CA HIS A 65 8.71 -24.70 -7.27
C HIS A 65 7.89 -23.92 -6.22
N SER A 66 6.57 -24.13 -6.18
CA SER A 66 5.70 -23.48 -5.20
C SER A 66 6.01 -23.96 -3.80
N ASP A 67 6.21 -23.04 -2.86
CA ASP A 67 6.57 -23.34 -1.46
C ASP A 67 5.35 -23.41 -0.55
N ALA A 68 4.25 -22.79 -0.99
CA ALA A 68 3.00 -22.76 -0.22
C ALA A 68 1.77 -22.67 -1.14
N ALA A 69 0.64 -23.17 -0.64
CA ALA A 69 -0.64 -23.11 -1.32
C ALA A 69 -1.73 -22.45 -0.47
N CYS A 70 -2.59 -21.64 -1.12
CA CYS A 70 -3.82 -21.10 -0.56
C CYS A 70 -5.00 -21.78 -1.30
N LEU A 71 -5.76 -22.62 -0.60
CA LEU A 71 -6.76 -23.52 -1.17
C LEU A 71 -8.15 -23.22 -0.68
N SER A 72 -9.16 -23.15 -1.57
CA SER A 72 -10.56 -22.97 -1.18
C SER A 72 -11.03 -24.07 -0.25
N ALA A 73 -11.62 -23.69 0.89
CA ALA A 73 -12.10 -24.60 1.90
C ALA A 73 -13.58 -24.42 2.21
N GLY A 74 -14.00 -23.24 2.68
CA GLY A 74 -15.37 -23.06 3.18
C GLY A 74 -15.85 -21.62 3.16
N GLY A 75 -16.98 -21.39 3.82
CA GLY A 75 -17.70 -20.14 3.85
C GLY A 75 -19.01 -20.25 3.08
N CYS A 76 -19.15 -19.56 1.94
CA CYS A 76 -20.36 -19.69 1.11
C CYS A 76 -20.56 -21.11 0.57
N VAL A 77 -19.48 -21.80 0.19
CA VAL A 77 -19.49 -23.20 -0.27
C VAL A 77 -18.35 -23.97 0.38
N ALA A 78 -18.65 -25.12 0.97
CA ALA A 78 -17.64 -26.04 1.49
C ALA A 78 -17.15 -27.01 0.42
N TYR A 79 -15.82 -27.17 0.32
CA TYR A 79 -15.12 -28.09 -0.58
C TYR A 79 -14.49 -29.28 0.19
N TYR A 80 -15.08 -29.63 1.33
CA TYR A 80 -14.69 -30.75 2.18
C TYR A 80 -15.95 -31.33 2.87
N PRO A 81 -15.90 -32.57 3.41
CA PRO A 81 -17.05 -33.20 4.03
C PRO A 81 -17.38 -32.59 5.42
N THR A 82 -17.81 -31.33 5.42
CA THR A 82 -18.20 -30.61 6.64
C THR A 82 -19.33 -31.28 7.40
N LYS A 83 -19.29 -31.16 8.72
CA LYS A 83 -20.34 -31.56 9.65
C LYS A 83 -20.98 -30.38 10.36
N VAL A 84 -20.49 -29.16 10.13
CA VAL A 84 -21.08 -27.95 10.69
C VAL A 84 -22.48 -27.77 10.07
N PRO A 85 -23.55 -27.72 10.90
CA PRO A 85 -24.91 -27.51 10.39
C PRO A 85 -24.99 -26.22 9.58
N LEU A 86 -25.79 -26.21 8.50
CA LEU A 86 -26.00 -25.07 7.61
C LEU A 86 -24.76 -24.64 6.80
N HIS A 87 -23.63 -25.32 6.90
CA HIS A 87 -22.49 -25.08 6.03
C HIS A 87 -22.73 -25.75 4.69
N TYR A 88 -23.12 -24.97 3.67
CA TYR A 88 -23.49 -25.47 2.37
C TYR A 88 -22.33 -26.21 1.69
N ARG A 89 -22.52 -27.47 1.43
CA ARG A 89 -21.56 -28.36 0.81
C ARG A 89 -21.77 -28.38 -0.70
N SER A 90 -20.70 -28.25 -1.49
CA SER A 90 -20.81 -28.37 -2.96
C SER A 90 -21.53 -29.67 -3.34
N LYS A 91 -22.61 -29.57 -4.10
CA LYS A 91 -23.38 -30.73 -4.61
C LYS A 91 -22.61 -31.59 -5.63
N PHE A 92 -21.52 -31.03 -6.21
CA PHE A 92 -20.67 -31.72 -7.17
C PHE A 92 -19.56 -32.54 -6.51
N MET A 93 -19.40 -32.45 -5.21
CA MET A 93 -18.34 -33.10 -4.46
C MET A 93 -18.60 -34.64 -4.30
N GLY A 94 -19.86 -35.04 -4.17
CA GLY A 94 -20.21 -36.42 -3.86
C GLY A 94 -19.60 -36.85 -2.51
N ASP A 95 -19.00 -38.00 -2.41
CA ASP A 95 -18.31 -38.52 -1.21
C ASP A 95 -16.84 -38.17 -1.15
N ARG A 96 -16.35 -37.31 -2.07
CA ARG A 96 -14.94 -36.91 -2.16
C ARG A 96 -14.59 -35.84 -1.15
N ASP A 97 -13.29 -35.71 -0.89
CA ASP A 97 -12.69 -34.63 -0.12
C ASP A 97 -11.64 -33.88 -0.95
N PRO A 98 -12.06 -33.02 -1.90
CA PRO A 98 -11.12 -32.32 -2.79
C PRO A 98 -10.14 -31.44 -2.05
N LEU A 99 -10.51 -30.84 -0.93
CA LEU A 99 -9.59 -30.08 -0.08
C LEU A 99 -8.55 -31.00 0.57
N GLY A 100 -8.96 -32.13 1.14
CA GLY A 100 -8.07 -33.12 1.76
C GLY A 100 -7.08 -33.72 0.77
N ASP A 101 -7.53 -34.00 -0.46
CA ASP A 101 -6.69 -34.53 -1.55
C ASP A 101 -5.61 -33.49 -1.95
N LEU A 102 -5.98 -32.23 -2.15
CA LEU A 102 -5.05 -31.13 -2.44
C LEU A 102 -4.04 -30.93 -1.30
N ILE A 103 -4.50 -30.90 -0.05
CA ILE A 103 -3.64 -30.74 1.13
C ILE A 103 -2.63 -31.90 1.21
N THR A 104 -3.10 -33.13 1.02
CA THR A 104 -2.25 -34.31 1.05
C THR A 104 -1.17 -34.26 -0.04
N GLY A 105 -1.56 -33.84 -1.25
CA GLY A 105 -0.64 -33.70 -2.38
C GLY A 105 0.38 -32.57 -2.13
N CYS A 106 -0.05 -31.39 -1.67
CA CYS A 106 0.83 -30.27 -1.35
C CYS A 106 1.86 -30.64 -0.26
N ARG A 107 1.44 -31.37 0.78
CA ARG A 107 2.35 -31.82 1.84
C ARG A 107 3.39 -32.80 1.35
N LYS A 108 3.03 -33.73 0.43
CA LYS A 108 4.02 -34.61 -0.23
C LYS A 108 5.07 -33.84 -1.03
N LEU A 109 4.72 -32.63 -1.50
CA LEU A 109 5.64 -31.72 -2.17
C LEU A 109 6.43 -30.82 -1.20
N GLY A 110 6.22 -30.95 0.12
CA GLY A 110 6.88 -30.12 1.14
C GLY A 110 6.32 -28.70 1.27
N MET A 111 5.14 -28.43 0.72
CA MET A 111 4.50 -27.12 0.74
C MET A 111 3.77 -26.84 2.05
N ASN A 112 3.82 -25.59 2.51
CA ASN A 112 2.88 -25.10 3.51
C ASN A 112 1.48 -24.92 2.91
N VAL A 113 0.44 -25.09 3.72
CA VAL A 113 -0.94 -25.00 3.25
C VAL A 113 -1.77 -24.09 4.11
N VAL A 114 -2.44 -23.14 3.48
CA VAL A 114 -3.41 -22.22 4.08
C VAL A 114 -4.78 -22.50 3.44
N ALA A 115 -5.82 -22.64 4.27
CA ALA A 115 -7.19 -22.79 3.78
C ALA A 115 -7.85 -21.42 3.63
N ARG A 116 -8.49 -21.20 2.48
CA ARG A 116 -9.21 -19.97 2.18
C ARG A 116 -10.69 -20.14 2.54
N THR A 117 -11.23 -19.19 3.30
CA THR A 117 -12.66 -19.07 3.61
C THR A 117 -13.25 -17.80 3.03
N ASP A 118 -14.55 -17.85 2.66
CA ASP A 118 -15.32 -16.73 2.09
C ASP A 118 -16.64 -16.55 2.83
N PRO A 119 -16.68 -15.83 3.97
CA PRO A 119 -17.85 -15.75 4.84
C PRO A 119 -18.90 -14.70 4.43
N HIS A 120 -18.78 -14.07 3.27
CA HIS A 120 -19.54 -12.87 2.89
C HIS A 120 -20.95 -13.13 2.33
N ALA A 121 -21.31 -14.40 2.12
CA ALA A 121 -22.61 -14.80 1.59
C ALA A 121 -23.10 -16.12 2.18
N ALA A 122 -24.41 -16.30 2.24
CA ALA A 122 -25.08 -17.49 2.75
C ALA A 122 -26.29 -17.87 1.89
N HIS A 123 -26.65 -19.15 1.89
CA HIS A 123 -27.82 -19.69 1.20
C HIS A 123 -29.13 -19.43 1.97
N ASP A 124 -30.27 -19.73 1.34
CA ASP A 124 -31.61 -19.45 1.91
C ASP A 124 -31.89 -20.25 3.20
N ASP A 125 -31.37 -21.46 3.35
CA ASP A 125 -31.52 -22.29 4.56
C ASP A 125 -30.89 -21.60 5.79
N VAL A 126 -29.75 -20.93 5.62
CA VAL A 126 -29.14 -20.11 6.68
C VAL A 126 -30.06 -18.96 7.07
N TYR A 127 -30.62 -18.24 6.08
CA TYR A 127 -31.54 -17.14 6.38
C TYR A 127 -32.83 -17.61 7.05
N GLN A 128 -33.37 -18.76 6.64
CA GLN A 128 -34.56 -19.36 7.25
C GLN A 128 -34.32 -19.72 8.72
N ALA A 129 -33.14 -20.30 9.03
CA ALA A 129 -32.78 -20.71 10.38
C ALA A 129 -32.33 -19.53 11.26
N HIS A 130 -31.59 -18.59 10.69
CA HIS A 130 -30.92 -17.48 11.38
C HIS A 130 -31.04 -16.16 10.61
N PRO A 131 -32.23 -15.54 10.54
CA PRO A 131 -32.40 -14.26 9.84
C PRO A 131 -31.56 -13.13 10.48
N ASP A 132 -31.17 -13.26 11.74
CA ASP A 132 -30.30 -12.33 12.47
C ASP A 132 -28.83 -12.39 12.04
N TRP A 133 -28.42 -13.41 11.27
CA TRP A 133 -27.07 -13.53 10.71
C TRP A 133 -26.85 -12.71 9.43
N VAL A 134 -27.94 -12.28 8.81
CA VAL A 134 -27.92 -11.57 7.54
C VAL A 134 -27.78 -10.07 7.75
N ALA A 135 -27.04 -9.42 6.87
CA ALA A 135 -26.87 -7.97 6.89
C ALA A 135 -28.18 -7.26 6.53
N VAL A 136 -28.44 -6.14 7.20
CA VAL A 136 -29.67 -5.35 7.08
C VAL A 136 -29.34 -3.95 6.57
N THR A 137 -30.13 -3.44 5.65
CA THR A 137 -30.04 -2.07 5.12
C THR A 137 -30.55 -1.04 6.12
N ALA A 138 -30.32 0.25 5.86
CA ALA A 138 -30.78 1.34 6.74
C ALA A 138 -32.31 1.44 6.85
N ASP A 139 -33.05 0.96 5.85
CA ASP A 139 -34.54 0.88 5.83
C ASP A 139 -35.07 -0.42 6.47
N GLY A 140 -34.18 -1.23 7.07
CA GLY A 140 -34.58 -2.42 7.83
C GLY A 140 -34.79 -3.69 7.00
N LYS A 141 -34.41 -3.71 5.73
CA LYS A 141 -34.58 -4.89 4.87
C LYS A 141 -33.36 -5.78 4.91
N PRO A 142 -33.52 -7.12 4.96
CA PRO A 142 -32.44 -8.07 4.76
C PRO A 142 -31.79 -7.86 3.38
N ARG A 143 -30.44 -7.97 3.33
CA ARG A 143 -29.67 -7.64 2.14
C ARG A 143 -29.41 -8.86 1.27
N ARG A 144 -29.91 -8.84 0.03
CA ARG A 144 -29.52 -9.80 -0.98
C ARG A 144 -28.12 -9.50 -1.52
N HIS A 145 -27.42 -10.55 -1.95
CA HIS A 145 -26.08 -10.40 -2.52
C HIS A 145 -26.14 -9.62 -3.85
N TRP A 146 -25.22 -8.70 -4.07
CA TRP A 146 -25.26 -7.75 -5.19
C TRP A 146 -25.02 -8.39 -6.56
N ALA A 147 -24.34 -9.54 -6.63
CA ALA A 147 -24.04 -10.24 -7.87
C ALA A 147 -24.88 -11.50 -8.07
N ASP A 148 -25.40 -12.08 -7.00
CA ASP A 148 -26.27 -13.26 -7.03
C ASP A 148 -27.44 -13.07 -6.05
N PRO A 149 -28.60 -12.65 -6.51
CA PRO A 149 -29.73 -12.38 -5.64
C PRO A 149 -30.37 -13.63 -5.01
N THR A 150 -29.91 -14.84 -5.34
CA THR A 150 -30.31 -16.08 -4.65
C THR A 150 -29.62 -16.22 -3.30
N LEU A 151 -28.53 -15.50 -3.06
CA LEU A 151 -27.77 -15.51 -1.83
C LEU A 151 -28.08 -14.28 -0.96
N TRP A 152 -27.74 -14.40 0.33
CA TRP A 152 -27.83 -13.33 1.32
C TRP A 152 -26.46 -12.82 1.73
N VAL A 153 -26.32 -11.51 1.89
CA VAL A 153 -25.10 -10.92 2.49
C VAL A 153 -25.09 -11.17 3.98
N THR A 154 -24.02 -11.73 4.51
CA THR A 154 -23.89 -12.01 5.94
C THR A 154 -23.42 -10.77 6.71
N CYS A 155 -23.77 -10.68 8.00
CA CYS A 155 -23.27 -9.65 8.91
C CYS A 155 -21.87 -10.01 9.42
N GLY A 156 -20.83 -9.31 8.93
CA GLY A 156 -19.44 -9.56 9.34
C GLY A 156 -19.13 -9.23 10.83
N LEU A 157 -19.99 -8.44 11.51
CA LEU A 157 -19.78 -7.98 12.87
C LEU A 157 -20.68 -8.71 13.90
N GLY A 158 -21.48 -9.67 13.44
CA GLY A 158 -22.48 -10.41 14.22
C GLY A 158 -22.19 -11.90 14.37
N PRO A 159 -23.17 -12.67 14.85
CA PRO A 159 -23.02 -14.08 15.19
C PRO A 159 -22.56 -14.97 14.04
N TYR A 160 -22.90 -14.63 12.79
CA TYR A 160 -22.44 -15.40 11.64
C TYR A 160 -20.92 -15.62 11.64
N ASN A 161 -20.13 -14.55 11.86
CA ASN A 161 -18.68 -14.67 11.92
C ASN A 161 -18.20 -15.14 13.30
N PHE A 162 -18.78 -14.60 14.39
CA PHE A 162 -18.31 -14.87 15.75
C PHE A 162 -18.64 -16.28 16.26
N GLU A 163 -19.66 -16.93 15.70
CA GLU A 163 -20.12 -18.27 16.09
C GLU A 163 -19.95 -19.25 14.95
N PHE A 164 -20.77 -19.16 13.90
CA PHE A 164 -20.82 -20.13 12.81
C PHE A 164 -19.47 -20.26 12.06
N MET A 165 -18.89 -19.16 11.60
CA MET A 165 -17.60 -19.21 10.89
C MET A 165 -16.44 -19.59 11.83
N THR A 166 -16.58 -19.34 13.13
CA THR A 166 -15.63 -19.84 14.13
C THR A 166 -15.68 -21.36 14.22
N ASP A 167 -16.87 -21.97 14.17
CA ASP A 167 -17.03 -23.44 14.13
C ASP A 167 -16.50 -24.03 12.83
N VAL A 168 -16.76 -23.40 11.70
CA VAL A 168 -16.19 -23.79 10.37
C VAL A 168 -14.65 -23.75 10.42
N THR A 169 -14.08 -22.66 10.94
CA THR A 169 -12.62 -22.50 11.10
C THR A 169 -12.02 -23.60 11.97
N ARG A 170 -12.67 -23.88 13.11
CA ARG A 170 -12.27 -24.94 14.04
C ARG A 170 -12.33 -26.31 13.37
N GLU A 171 -13.40 -26.64 12.65
CA GLU A 171 -13.56 -27.91 11.95
C GLU A 171 -12.46 -28.13 10.90
N ILE A 172 -12.18 -27.14 10.05
CA ILE A 172 -11.11 -27.20 9.04
C ILE A 172 -9.76 -27.48 9.71
N MET A 173 -9.45 -26.76 10.79
CA MET A 173 -8.19 -26.94 11.52
C MET A 173 -8.10 -28.34 12.18
N GLN A 174 -9.19 -28.86 12.74
CA GLN A 174 -9.23 -30.19 13.37
C GLN A 174 -9.04 -31.32 12.36
N LEU A 175 -9.67 -31.21 11.18
CA LEU A 175 -9.60 -32.22 10.13
C LEU A 175 -8.21 -32.25 9.49
N TYR A 176 -7.62 -31.09 9.20
CA TYR A 176 -6.46 -31.03 8.32
C TYR A 176 -5.16 -30.55 8.98
N LYS A 177 -5.23 -29.94 10.18
CA LYS A 177 -4.06 -29.43 10.93
C LYS A 177 -3.10 -28.61 10.07
N ILE A 178 -3.65 -27.74 9.25
CA ILE A 178 -2.92 -26.92 8.28
C ILE A 178 -2.16 -25.76 8.95
N ASP A 179 -1.40 -25.00 8.16
CA ASP A 179 -0.52 -23.94 8.64
C ASP A 179 -1.24 -22.62 8.89
N GLY A 180 -2.44 -22.44 8.32
CA GLY A 180 -3.24 -21.23 8.57
C GLY A 180 -4.59 -21.21 7.88
N ILE A 181 -5.36 -20.18 8.25
CA ILE A 181 -6.64 -19.83 7.62
C ILE A 181 -6.50 -18.43 7.01
N PHE A 182 -6.81 -18.29 5.73
CA PHE A 182 -6.95 -17.01 5.04
C PHE A 182 -8.44 -16.72 4.83
N SER A 183 -8.96 -15.63 5.39
CA SER A 183 -10.37 -15.28 5.22
C SER A 183 -10.55 -14.09 4.29
N ASN A 184 -11.27 -14.30 3.20
CA ASN A 184 -11.58 -13.31 2.19
C ASN A 184 -12.91 -12.62 2.51
N ARG A 185 -13.01 -11.28 2.37
CA ARG A 185 -14.25 -10.49 2.63
C ARG A 185 -14.89 -10.76 3.99
N TRP A 186 -14.11 -11.02 4.98
CA TRP A 186 -14.52 -11.36 6.34
C TRP A 186 -15.10 -10.16 7.12
N GLU A 187 -14.74 -8.94 6.73
CA GLU A 187 -15.23 -7.69 7.32
C GLU A 187 -16.70 -7.37 6.99
N GLY A 188 -17.33 -8.19 6.18
CA GLY A 188 -18.67 -7.94 5.66
C GLY A 188 -18.67 -6.95 4.48
N SER A 189 -19.86 -6.52 4.07
CA SER A 189 -20.06 -5.62 2.93
C SER A 189 -20.83 -4.38 3.34
N GLY A 190 -20.13 -3.27 3.55
CA GLY A 190 -20.74 -1.99 3.94
C GLY A 190 -21.33 -2.00 5.35
N MET A 191 -22.05 -0.92 5.71
CA MET A 191 -22.65 -0.78 7.04
C MET A 191 -23.89 -1.69 7.17
N CYS A 192 -23.98 -2.40 8.30
CA CYS A 192 -25.12 -3.27 8.64
C CYS A 192 -25.95 -2.65 9.77
N TYR A 193 -27.28 -2.67 9.62
CA TYR A 193 -28.24 -2.15 10.60
C TYR A 193 -29.04 -3.27 11.29
N CYS A 194 -28.53 -4.50 11.32
CA CYS A 194 -29.16 -5.58 12.07
C CYS A 194 -29.20 -5.29 13.58
N GLU A 195 -30.00 -6.04 14.33
CA GLU A 195 -30.16 -5.83 15.75
C GLU A 195 -28.84 -5.91 16.52
N HIS A 196 -27.98 -6.88 16.20
CA HIS A 196 -26.64 -7.02 16.81
C HIS A 196 -25.79 -5.77 16.60
N CYS A 197 -25.72 -5.25 15.36
CA CYS A 197 -24.94 -4.05 15.09
C CYS A 197 -25.48 -2.83 15.81
N ARG A 198 -26.82 -2.63 15.82
CA ARG A 198 -27.46 -1.52 16.53
C ARG A 198 -27.21 -1.58 18.04
N LYS A 199 -27.42 -2.76 18.64
CA LYS A 199 -27.23 -2.98 20.09
C LYS A 199 -25.77 -2.77 20.48
N ASN A 200 -24.85 -3.39 19.77
CA ASN A 200 -23.42 -3.35 20.11
C ASN A 200 -22.82 -1.95 19.89
N PHE A 201 -23.20 -1.27 18.82
CA PHE A 201 -22.76 0.11 18.60
C PHE A 201 -23.32 1.09 19.62
N LYS A 202 -24.60 0.95 19.97
CA LYS A 202 -25.22 1.77 21.03
C LYS A 202 -24.57 1.53 22.41
N ALA A 203 -24.22 0.29 22.72
CA ALA A 203 -23.50 -0.03 23.94
C ALA A 203 -22.08 0.57 23.97
N PHE A 204 -21.41 0.62 22.83
CA PHE A 204 -20.07 1.20 22.67
C PHE A 204 -20.07 2.72 22.72
N ALA A 205 -20.90 3.37 21.90
CA ALA A 205 -20.84 4.82 21.65
C ALA A 205 -21.94 5.62 22.36
N GLY A 206 -22.98 4.99 22.89
CA GLY A 206 -24.17 5.68 23.38
C GLY A 206 -25.02 6.33 22.30
N LEU A 207 -24.71 6.08 21.02
CA LEU A 207 -25.31 6.70 19.83
C LEU A 207 -26.04 5.66 18.98
N GLU A 208 -26.97 6.11 18.15
CA GLU A 208 -27.53 5.29 17.08
C GLU A 208 -26.55 5.20 15.89
N LEU A 209 -26.64 4.12 15.10
CA LEU A 209 -25.82 3.94 13.91
C LEU A 209 -25.98 5.12 12.93
N PRO A 210 -24.88 5.67 12.38
CA PRO A 210 -24.94 6.81 11.49
C PRO A 210 -25.70 6.47 10.21
N ARG A 211 -26.44 7.44 9.67
CA ARG A 211 -27.19 7.28 8.42
C ARG A 211 -26.57 8.07 7.25
N THR A 212 -25.50 8.83 7.53
CA THR A 212 -24.80 9.64 6.55
C THR A 212 -23.34 9.21 6.47
N ALA A 213 -22.72 9.46 5.33
CA ALA A 213 -21.26 9.25 5.13
C ALA A 213 -20.43 10.48 5.52
N ASN A 214 -21.05 11.53 6.12
CA ASN A 214 -20.36 12.73 6.53
C ASN A 214 -19.23 12.43 7.54
N PRO A 215 -17.95 12.66 7.19
CA PRO A 215 -16.83 12.36 8.08
C PRO A 215 -16.81 13.21 9.35
N GLN A 216 -17.57 14.30 9.42
CA GLN A 216 -17.70 15.15 10.60
C GLN A 216 -18.85 14.74 11.53
N ASP A 217 -19.73 13.81 11.11
CA ASP A 217 -20.77 13.26 11.96
C ASP A 217 -20.14 12.49 13.15
N PRO A 218 -20.44 12.88 14.40
CA PRO A 218 -19.90 12.17 15.59
C PRO A 218 -20.23 10.66 15.59
N ALA A 219 -21.43 10.29 15.17
CA ALA A 219 -21.83 8.89 15.08
C ALA A 219 -21.00 8.14 14.03
N ARG A 220 -20.67 8.78 12.91
CA ARG A 220 -19.82 8.21 11.87
C ARG A 220 -18.38 7.99 12.37
N LYS A 221 -17.81 8.96 13.08
CA LYS A 221 -16.47 8.83 13.68
C LYS A 221 -16.42 7.66 14.67
N GLN A 222 -17.40 7.59 15.57
CA GLN A 222 -17.48 6.48 16.53
C GLN A 222 -17.74 5.13 15.86
N TYR A 223 -18.51 5.09 14.76
CA TYR A 223 -18.75 3.86 14.01
C TYR A 223 -17.47 3.29 13.40
N ILE A 224 -16.60 4.14 12.87
CA ILE A 224 -15.30 3.71 12.30
C ILE A 224 -14.46 3.04 13.38
N VAL A 225 -14.32 3.70 14.54
CA VAL A 225 -13.54 3.17 15.66
C VAL A 225 -14.15 1.85 16.17
N TRP A 226 -15.47 1.80 16.34
CA TRP A 226 -16.17 0.58 16.79
C TRP A 226 -16.03 -0.57 15.79
N LYS A 227 -16.21 -0.31 14.48
CA LYS A 227 -16.05 -1.32 13.41
C LYS A 227 -14.65 -1.93 13.46
N GLU A 228 -13.62 -1.08 13.53
CA GLU A 228 -12.23 -1.54 13.62
C GLU A 228 -11.99 -2.40 14.86
N GLN A 229 -12.40 -1.95 16.03
CA GLN A 229 -12.26 -2.72 17.27
C GLN A 229 -12.94 -4.08 17.17
N ARG A 230 -14.17 -4.10 16.64
CA ARG A 230 -14.96 -5.33 16.50
C ARG A 230 -14.31 -6.33 15.53
N LEU A 231 -13.74 -5.84 14.44
CA LEU A 231 -13.01 -6.68 13.50
C LEU A 231 -11.69 -7.20 14.09
N PHE A 232 -10.96 -6.40 14.86
CA PHE A 232 -9.77 -6.89 15.56
C PHE A 232 -10.09 -7.87 16.71
N GLU A 233 -11.27 -7.78 17.35
CA GLU A 233 -11.76 -8.82 18.26
C GLU A 233 -11.97 -10.13 17.50
N LEU A 234 -12.62 -10.10 16.35
CA LEU A 234 -12.82 -11.27 15.51
C LEU A 234 -11.49 -11.87 15.01
N TRP A 235 -10.54 -11.05 14.60
CA TRP A 235 -9.20 -11.50 14.23
C TRP A 235 -8.53 -12.28 15.34
N ARG A 236 -8.53 -11.70 16.56
CA ARG A 236 -7.92 -12.36 17.72
C ARG A 236 -8.67 -13.65 18.11
N LEU A 237 -9.98 -13.67 17.97
CA LEU A 237 -10.79 -14.89 18.20
C LEU A 237 -10.36 -16.00 17.24
N TRP A 238 -10.34 -15.74 15.94
CA TRP A 238 -9.99 -16.76 14.95
C TRP A 238 -8.53 -17.19 15.06
N ASP A 239 -7.59 -16.27 15.28
CA ASP A 239 -6.18 -16.62 15.51
C ASP A 239 -6.00 -17.49 16.76
N ALA A 240 -6.73 -17.20 17.85
CA ALA A 240 -6.71 -18.01 19.05
C ALA A 240 -7.30 -19.43 18.82
N GLU A 241 -8.42 -19.53 18.10
CA GLU A 241 -9.02 -20.83 17.77
C GLU A 241 -8.11 -21.69 16.87
N VAL A 242 -7.47 -21.07 15.89
CA VAL A 242 -6.48 -21.74 15.01
C VAL A 242 -5.30 -22.25 15.83
N LYS A 243 -4.73 -21.42 16.72
CA LYS A 243 -3.57 -21.76 17.55
C LYS A 243 -3.87 -22.78 18.64
N LYS A 244 -5.11 -22.91 19.13
CA LYS A 244 -5.50 -23.99 20.07
C LYS A 244 -5.30 -25.39 19.46
N ILE A 245 -5.45 -25.51 18.13
CA ILE A 245 -5.37 -26.78 17.41
C ILE A 245 -3.96 -27.02 16.86
N ASN A 246 -3.37 -25.99 16.28
CA ASN A 246 -1.98 -26.00 15.80
C ASN A 246 -1.29 -24.71 16.27
N PRO A 247 -0.45 -24.74 17.32
CA PRO A 247 0.21 -23.56 17.90
C PRO A 247 1.09 -22.77 16.90
N HIS A 248 1.50 -23.41 15.82
CA HIS A 248 2.31 -22.78 14.77
C HIS A 248 1.46 -22.17 13.65
N ALA A 249 0.17 -22.47 13.58
CA ALA A 249 -0.71 -21.92 12.57
C ALA A 249 -1.10 -20.48 12.88
N SER A 250 -1.58 -19.76 11.85
CA SER A 250 -1.97 -18.35 11.97
C SER A 250 -3.27 -18.08 11.21
N PHE A 251 -4.04 -17.13 11.75
CA PHE A 251 -5.10 -16.50 10.97
C PHE A 251 -4.52 -15.37 10.14
N ILE A 252 -4.86 -15.32 8.85
CA ILE A 252 -4.43 -14.32 7.88
C ILE A 252 -5.69 -13.65 7.31
N ALA A 253 -5.88 -12.37 7.59
CA ALA A 253 -6.99 -11.64 7.01
C ALA A 253 -6.67 -11.16 5.59
N ASN A 254 -7.67 -11.19 4.71
CA ASN A 254 -7.63 -10.36 3.53
C ASN A 254 -7.93 -8.92 3.94
N ALA A 255 -6.91 -8.08 3.95
CA ALA A 255 -7.00 -6.67 4.31
C ALA A 255 -6.33 -5.82 3.23
N GLY A 256 -6.98 -4.72 2.86
CA GLY A 256 -6.39 -3.76 1.92
C GLY A 256 -5.18 -3.05 2.51
N GLY A 257 -4.24 -2.64 1.66
CA GLY A 257 -3.12 -1.77 2.03
C GLY A 257 -3.36 -0.31 1.64
N GLY A 258 -2.52 0.59 2.15
CA GLY A 258 -2.51 2.00 1.80
C GLY A 258 -3.56 2.87 2.50
N ALA A 259 -3.64 4.12 2.05
CA ALA A 259 -4.45 5.16 2.70
C ALA A 259 -5.96 4.88 2.69
N LEU A 260 -6.44 4.13 1.72
CA LEU A 260 -7.87 3.82 1.56
C LEU A 260 -8.28 2.47 2.19
N SER A 261 -7.42 1.87 3.01
CA SER A 261 -7.76 0.64 3.76
C SER A 261 -8.82 0.93 4.81
N ASP A 262 -9.78 0.01 4.93
CA ASP A 262 -10.86 0.08 5.93
C ASP A 262 -10.40 -0.25 7.36
N LEU A 263 -9.25 -0.92 7.51
CA LEU A 263 -8.67 -1.29 8.79
C LEU A 263 -7.36 -0.56 9.04
N ASP A 264 -7.10 -0.24 10.30
CA ASP A 264 -5.84 0.40 10.71
C ASP A 264 -4.63 -0.49 10.40
N MET A 265 -3.88 -0.11 9.37
CA MET A 265 -2.71 -0.86 8.91
C MET A 265 -1.58 -0.90 9.95
N LYS A 266 -1.50 0.09 10.85
CA LYS A 266 -0.55 0.04 11.98
C LYS A 266 -0.85 -1.13 12.90
N THR A 267 -2.11 -1.28 13.33
CA THR A 267 -2.55 -2.40 14.16
C THR A 267 -2.37 -3.74 13.45
N ILE A 268 -2.68 -3.80 12.16
CA ILE A 268 -2.41 -4.99 11.33
C ILE A 268 -0.92 -5.32 11.36
N GLY A 269 -0.05 -4.34 11.16
CA GLY A 269 1.40 -4.52 11.21
C GLY A 269 1.90 -5.06 12.56
N GLU A 270 1.22 -4.76 13.66
CA GLU A 270 1.55 -5.27 14.99
C GLU A 270 1.13 -6.75 15.18
N ILE A 271 -0.10 -7.11 14.77
CA ILE A 271 -0.69 -8.43 15.07
C ILE A 271 -0.45 -9.48 13.98
N ALA A 272 -0.34 -9.09 12.71
CA ALA A 272 -0.16 -10.02 11.60
C ALA A 272 1.28 -10.56 11.54
N PRO A 273 1.51 -11.87 11.56
CA PRO A 273 2.84 -12.44 11.34
C PRO A 273 3.26 -12.41 9.86
N THR A 274 2.31 -12.47 8.97
CA THR A 274 2.40 -12.35 7.50
C THR A 274 1.09 -11.78 6.98
N LEU A 275 1.09 -11.24 5.77
CA LEU A 275 -0.13 -10.75 5.15
C LEU A 275 -0.14 -11.04 3.65
N PHE A 276 -1.32 -11.04 3.06
CA PHE A 276 -1.54 -11.28 1.64
C PHE A 276 -2.03 -9.99 0.98
N ALA A 277 -1.22 -9.44 0.08
CA ALA A 277 -1.52 -8.23 -0.67
C ALA A 277 -2.36 -8.60 -1.90
N ASP A 278 -3.68 -8.40 -1.79
CA ASP A 278 -4.66 -8.82 -2.79
C ASP A 278 -5.01 -7.70 -3.79
N ARG A 279 -4.02 -7.29 -4.59
CA ARG A 279 -4.25 -6.54 -5.84
C ARG A 279 -3.81 -7.41 -7.01
N GLN A 280 -4.78 -7.95 -7.72
CA GLN A 280 -4.58 -9.10 -8.60
C GLN A 280 -3.90 -8.77 -9.92
N ALA A 281 -4.18 -7.61 -10.50
CA ALA A 281 -3.67 -7.22 -11.81
C ALA A 281 -3.91 -5.72 -12.08
N ARG A 282 -3.20 -5.19 -13.08
CA ARG A 282 -3.50 -3.88 -13.65
C ARG A 282 -4.83 -3.94 -14.43
N ARG A 283 -5.60 -2.88 -14.37
CA ARG A 283 -6.84 -2.74 -15.14
C ARG A 283 -7.02 -1.32 -15.68
N GLY A 284 -7.58 -1.21 -16.90
CA GLY A 284 -7.86 0.08 -17.54
C GLY A 284 -6.64 0.99 -17.60
N VAL A 285 -6.78 2.24 -17.21
CA VAL A 285 -5.73 3.26 -17.20
C VAL A 285 -4.89 3.30 -15.91
N MET A 286 -4.77 2.19 -15.21
CA MET A 286 -3.94 2.06 -14.03
C MET A 286 -2.45 2.09 -14.39
N PRO A 287 -1.60 2.83 -13.67
CA PRO A 287 -0.18 2.92 -14.01
C PRO A 287 0.56 1.59 -13.84
N PRO A 288 1.62 1.35 -14.62
CA PRO A 288 2.34 0.08 -14.63
C PRO A 288 3.08 -0.25 -13.33
N TRP A 289 3.46 0.76 -12.53
CA TRP A 289 4.11 0.60 -11.22
C TRP A 289 3.14 0.31 -10.05
N SER A 290 1.88 0.02 -10.34
CA SER A 290 0.85 -0.09 -9.27
C SER A 290 1.09 -1.23 -8.30
N ASN A 291 1.74 -2.32 -8.71
CA ASN A 291 2.07 -3.41 -7.79
C ASN A 291 3.28 -3.09 -6.91
N GLY A 292 4.23 -2.31 -7.41
CA GLY A 292 5.31 -1.75 -6.62
C GLY A 292 4.80 -0.84 -5.50
N LYS A 293 3.85 0.07 -5.83
CA LYS A 293 3.17 0.88 -4.80
C LYS A 293 2.48 0.00 -3.76
N ASN A 294 1.77 -1.03 -4.20
CA ASN A 294 1.12 -1.99 -3.31
C ASN A 294 2.12 -2.62 -2.33
N GLY A 295 3.28 -3.09 -2.82
CA GLY A 295 4.34 -3.64 -1.98
C GLY A 295 4.86 -2.65 -0.94
N LYS A 296 5.12 -1.40 -1.34
CA LYS A 296 5.59 -0.34 -0.44
C LYS A 296 4.55 0.01 0.64
N GLU A 297 3.25 0.07 0.29
CA GLU A 297 2.17 0.35 1.25
C GLU A 297 2.08 -0.72 2.34
N TYR A 298 2.15 -2.00 1.99
CA TYR A 298 2.15 -3.07 2.98
C TYR A 298 3.45 -3.10 3.80
N ALA A 299 4.61 -2.92 3.17
CA ALA A 299 5.91 -2.89 3.85
C ALA A 299 6.01 -1.76 4.87
N ALA A 300 5.31 -0.64 4.66
CA ALA A 300 5.30 0.51 5.56
C ALA A 300 4.85 0.17 7.00
N THR A 301 4.02 -0.86 7.17
CA THR A 301 3.52 -1.29 8.48
C THR A 301 3.97 -2.70 8.89
N LEU A 302 4.19 -3.57 7.91
CA LEU A 302 4.67 -4.94 8.17
C LEU A 302 6.21 -5.02 8.30
N GLY A 303 6.93 -4.01 7.82
CA GLY A 303 8.40 -3.98 7.87
C GLY A 303 9.02 -5.17 7.13
N ASN A 304 9.80 -5.98 7.85
CA ASN A 304 10.50 -7.15 7.28
C ASN A 304 9.67 -8.45 7.28
N LYS A 305 8.40 -8.39 7.69
CA LYS A 305 7.52 -9.55 7.64
C LYS A 305 7.25 -9.97 6.20
N ALA A 306 6.99 -11.25 5.97
CA ALA A 306 6.67 -11.77 4.65
C ALA A 306 5.32 -11.23 4.15
N ILE A 307 5.30 -10.76 2.91
CA ILE A 307 4.09 -10.26 2.24
C ILE A 307 3.94 -11.03 0.94
N ALA A 308 2.89 -11.85 0.81
CA ALA A 308 2.59 -12.49 -0.45
C ALA A 308 1.81 -11.55 -1.35
N GLY A 309 2.34 -11.23 -2.53
CA GLY A 309 1.73 -10.35 -3.51
C GLY A 309 1.07 -11.10 -4.64
N ILE A 310 -0.25 -10.99 -4.75
CA ILE A 310 -1.03 -11.73 -5.73
C ILE A 310 -0.81 -11.18 -7.15
N PHE A 311 -0.77 -12.07 -8.13
CA PHE A 311 -0.90 -11.76 -9.54
C PHE A 311 -1.84 -12.77 -10.21
N SER A 312 -2.85 -12.25 -10.90
CA SER A 312 -3.86 -13.07 -11.56
C SER A 312 -3.46 -13.42 -12.98
N MET A 313 -3.86 -14.59 -13.40
CA MET A 313 -3.73 -15.03 -14.79
C MET A 313 -4.79 -14.43 -15.69
N GLY A 314 -5.94 -14.07 -15.13
CA GLY A 314 -7.11 -13.59 -15.86
C GLY A 314 -7.30 -12.07 -15.84
N VAL A 315 -8.14 -11.59 -16.75
CA VAL A 315 -8.70 -10.23 -16.75
C VAL A 315 -10.00 -10.28 -15.96
N GLU A 316 -9.93 -10.18 -14.65
CA GLU A 316 -11.09 -10.45 -13.79
C GLU A 316 -11.94 -9.21 -13.53
N GLU A 317 -11.33 -8.08 -13.40
CA GLU A 317 -12.02 -6.83 -13.12
C GLU A 317 -12.31 -6.05 -14.41
N PRO A 318 -13.44 -5.34 -14.51
CA PRO A 318 -14.52 -5.27 -13.52
C PRO A 318 -15.59 -6.36 -13.63
N TYR A 319 -15.57 -7.20 -14.69
CA TYR A 319 -16.67 -8.11 -15.04
C TYR A 319 -16.42 -9.58 -14.68
N ARG A 320 -15.34 -9.90 -13.99
CA ARG A 320 -15.02 -11.26 -13.51
C ARG A 320 -14.90 -12.33 -14.59
N TRP A 321 -14.20 -12.05 -15.70
CA TRP A 321 -13.93 -13.02 -16.78
C TRP A 321 -12.95 -14.10 -16.35
N LYS A 322 -13.42 -15.12 -15.64
CA LYS A 322 -12.61 -16.17 -15.01
C LYS A 322 -11.79 -17.02 -15.98
N ASP A 323 -12.29 -17.22 -17.20
CA ASP A 323 -11.63 -18.03 -18.22
C ASP A 323 -10.69 -17.22 -19.13
N SER A 324 -10.59 -15.92 -18.91
CA SER A 324 -9.68 -15.04 -19.66
C SER A 324 -8.22 -15.26 -19.24
N VAL A 325 -7.30 -14.84 -20.12
CA VAL A 325 -5.87 -14.77 -19.83
C VAL A 325 -5.33 -13.42 -20.21
N GLN A 326 -4.59 -12.80 -19.32
CA GLN A 326 -3.86 -11.55 -19.59
C GLN A 326 -2.69 -11.80 -20.57
N SER A 327 -2.19 -10.74 -21.22
CA SER A 327 -0.96 -10.84 -21.99
C SER A 327 0.21 -11.27 -21.10
N ALA A 328 1.14 -12.04 -21.67
CA ALA A 328 2.31 -12.52 -20.93
C ALA A 328 3.13 -11.38 -20.31
N ASP A 329 3.24 -10.25 -21.00
CA ASP A 329 4.03 -9.11 -20.53
C ASP A 329 3.35 -8.35 -19.38
N GLU A 330 2.01 -8.28 -19.36
CA GLU A 330 1.26 -7.76 -18.21
C GLU A 330 1.45 -8.64 -16.96
N ILE A 331 1.38 -9.96 -17.12
CA ILE A 331 1.63 -10.91 -16.02
C ILE A 331 3.06 -10.75 -15.50
N ARG A 332 4.04 -10.70 -16.40
CA ARG A 332 5.46 -10.54 -16.04
C ARG A 332 5.71 -9.22 -15.32
N LEU A 333 5.23 -8.11 -15.89
CA LEU A 333 5.43 -6.79 -15.31
C LEU A 333 4.85 -6.71 -13.89
N TRP A 334 3.60 -7.15 -13.73
CA TRP A 334 2.94 -7.11 -12.43
C TRP A 334 3.72 -7.89 -11.36
N MET A 335 4.18 -9.10 -11.70
CA MET A 335 4.96 -9.92 -10.77
C MET A 335 6.32 -9.31 -10.45
N VAL A 336 7.10 -8.87 -11.44
CA VAL A 336 8.46 -8.37 -11.21
C VAL A 336 8.48 -7.02 -10.51
N ASP A 337 7.50 -6.14 -10.76
CA ASP A 337 7.32 -4.88 -10.06
C ASP A 337 7.00 -5.13 -8.57
N GLY A 338 6.14 -6.10 -8.28
CA GLY A 338 5.87 -6.54 -6.92
C GLY A 338 7.12 -7.08 -6.20
N VAL A 339 7.88 -7.96 -6.87
CA VAL A 339 9.14 -8.53 -6.32
C VAL A 339 10.17 -7.43 -6.06
N ALA A 340 10.30 -6.45 -6.95
CA ALA A 340 11.18 -5.32 -6.76
C ALA A 340 10.84 -4.51 -5.49
N HIS A 341 9.62 -4.60 -5.00
CA HIS A 341 9.11 -3.84 -3.86
C HIS A 341 8.56 -4.71 -2.70
N ASN A 342 9.30 -5.80 -2.38
CA ASN A 342 9.11 -6.64 -1.20
C ASN A 342 7.90 -7.58 -1.23
N LEU A 343 7.26 -7.80 -2.38
CA LEU A 343 6.23 -8.81 -2.50
C LEU A 343 6.83 -10.17 -2.90
N ARG A 344 6.43 -11.21 -2.18
CA ARG A 344 6.69 -12.60 -2.58
C ARG A 344 5.63 -13.03 -3.56
N PRO A 345 5.96 -13.53 -4.76
CA PRO A 345 4.99 -13.81 -5.79
C PRO A 345 3.97 -14.87 -5.37
N TRP A 346 2.71 -14.59 -5.64
CA TRP A 346 1.56 -15.42 -5.33
C TRP A 346 0.64 -15.47 -6.54
N PHE A 347 0.79 -16.50 -7.38
CA PHE A 347 -0.11 -16.64 -8.52
C PHE A 347 -1.51 -17.11 -8.08
N THR A 348 -2.54 -16.59 -8.74
CA THR A 348 -3.90 -17.05 -8.52
C THR A 348 -4.54 -17.49 -9.82
N LYS A 349 -5.23 -18.64 -9.74
CA LYS A 349 -6.16 -19.10 -10.77
C LYS A 349 -7.52 -19.34 -10.13
N PHE A 350 -8.53 -18.75 -10.74
CA PHE A 350 -9.92 -19.06 -10.45
C PHE A 350 -10.38 -20.15 -11.39
N ASN A 351 -11.23 -21.04 -10.92
CA ASN A 351 -11.63 -22.32 -11.48
C ASN A 351 -10.51 -23.38 -11.44
N GLY A 352 -10.83 -24.55 -10.93
CA GLY A 352 -9.92 -25.69 -10.91
C GLY A 352 -9.72 -26.28 -12.29
N LYS A 353 -10.72 -26.18 -13.17
CA LYS A 353 -10.63 -26.56 -14.58
C LYS A 353 -9.88 -25.51 -15.37
N VAL A 354 -8.79 -25.88 -16.02
CA VAL A 354 -8.00 -24.99 -16.87
C VAL A 354 -8.59 -25.01 -18.29
N ILE A 355 -9.16 -23.88 -18.72
CA ILE A 355 -9.72 -23.72 -20.07
C ILE A 355 -8.67 -23.18 -21.03
N ASP A 356 -7.89 -22.16 -20.61
CA ASP A 356 -6.86 -21.53 -21.42
C ASP A 356 -5.48 -21.74 -20.77
N HIS A 357 -4.55 -22.29 -21.52
CA HIS A 357 -3.21 -22.68 -21.06
C HIS A 357 -2.12 -21.64 -21.35
N ARG A 358 -2.43 -20.50 -21.97
CA ARG A 358 -1.42 -19.49 -22.39
C ARG A 358 -0.59 -18.95 -21.22
N TRP A 359 -1.11 -18.93 -20.02
CA TRP A 359 -0.43 -18.46 -18.82
C TRP A 359 0.53 -19.47 -18.17
N VAL A 360 0.33 -20.78 -18.42
CA VAL A 360 1.03 -21.89 -17.73
C VAL A 360 2.55 -21.73 -17.81
N LYS A 361 3.08 -21.58 -19.03
CA LYS A 361 4.52 -21.41 -19.25
C LYS A 361 5.05 -20.08 -18.71
N VAL A 362 4.25 -19.02 -18.73
CA VAL A 362 4.66 -17.69 -18.24
C VAL A 362 4.98 -17.75 -16.74
N VAL A 363 4.12 -18.38 -15.94
CA VAL A 363 4.35 -18.52 -14.48
C VAL A 363 5.49 -19.48 -14.19
N GLU A 364 5.64 -20.58 -14.95
CA GLU A 364 6.79 -21.51 -14.82
C GLU A 364 8.12 -20.77 -15.01
N ASP A 365 8.21 -19.95 -16.05
CA ASP A 365 9.44 -19.19 -16.34
C ASP A 365 9.75 -18.18 -15.24
N LEU A 366 8.74 -17.44 -14.78
CA LEU A 366 8.86 -16.45 -13.71
C LEU A 366 9.27 -17.09 -12.38
N TYR A 367 8.59 -18.18 -12.01
CA TYR A 367 8.87 -18.88 -10.75
C TYR A 367 10.21 -19.62 -10.80
N GLY A 368 10.56 -20.21 -11.95
CA GLY A 368 11.88 -20.81 -12.16
C GLY A 368 13.02 -19.79 -12.06
N TRP A 369 12.83 -18.59 -12.63
CA TRP A 369 13.78 -17.48 -12.44
C TRP A 369 13.88 -17.06 -10.96
N HIS A 370 12.76 -16.87 -10.30
CA HIS A 370 12.70 -16.47 -8.90
C HIS A 370 13.35 -17.53 -7.99
N TYR A 371 13.10 -18.83 -8.24
CA TYR A 371 13.69 -19.94 -7.49
C TYR A 371 15.22 -19.95 -7.59
N ARG A 372 15.77 -19.83 -8.80
CA ARG A 372 17.23 -19.80 -9.00
C ARG A 372 17.94 -18.63 -8.33
N ASN A 373 17.24 -17.52 -8.13
CA ASN A 373 17.78 -16.27 -7.62
C ASN A 373 17.28 -15.92 -6.21
N GLU A 374 16.57 -16.82 -5.54
CA GLU A 374 15.87 -16.57 -4.27
C GLU A 374 16.72 -15.85 -3.21
N LYS A 375 17.99 -16.24 -3.07
CA LYS A 375 18.88 -15.64 -2.07
C LYS A 375 19.09 -14.13 -2.22
N TYR A 376 18.86 -13.58 -3.42
CA TYR A 376 18.96 -12.16 -3.71
C TYR A 376 17.61 -11.42 -3.69
N LEU A 377 16.50 -12.17 -3.66
CA LEU A 377 15.15 -11.66 -3.84
C LEU A 377 14.31 -11.67 -2.56
N ARG A 378 14.93 -11.92 -1.39
CA ARG A 378 14.23 -11.90 -0.10
C ARG A 378 13.92 -10.50 0.39
N ASN A 379 14.64 -9.48 -0.10
CA ASN A 379 14.41 -8.07 0.17
C ASN A 379 14.30 -7.76 1.69
N GLU A 380 15.33 -8.20 2.46
CA GLU A 380 15.29 -8.17 3.92
C GLU A 380 15.31 -6.74 4.50
N ARG A 381 16.04 -5.81 3.86
CA ARG A 381 16.12 -4.42 4.31
C ARG A 381 16.27 -3.46 3.13
N SER A 382 15.34 -2.54 2.98
CA SER A 382 15.47 -1.44 2.02
C SER A 382 16.62 -0.50 2.39
N LEU A 383 17.35 -0.05 1.37
CA LEU A 383 18.40 0.95 1.49
C LEU A 383 17.93 2.36 1.04
N ALA A 384 16.66 2.54 0.72
CA ALA A 384 16.10 3.84 0.38
C ALA A 384 16.30 4.86 1.50
N ARG A 385 16.61 6.10 1.11
CA ARG A 385 16.82 7.24 2.03
C ARG A 385 15.70 8.27 1.93
N VAL A 386 14.79 8.11 0.99
CA VAL A 386 13.58 8.91 0.81
C VAL A 386 12.37 8.06 1.18
N ALA A 387 11.41 8.63 1.88
CA ALA A 387 10.14 7.97 2.12
C ALA A 387 8.95 8.91 1.90
N MET A 388 7.88 8.37 1.34
CA MET A 388 6.62 9.06 1.18
C MET A 388 5.64 8.62 2.26
N VAL A 389 5.10 9.58 3.00
CA VAL A 389 4.06 9.30 4.00
C VAL A 389 2.74 9.09 3.30
N TYR A 390 2.01 8.04 3.68
CA TYR A 390 0.59 7.90 3.35
C TYR A 390 -0.26 7.96 4.62
N SER A 391 -1.48 8.48 4.50
CA SER A 391 -2.32 8.80 5.66
C SER A 391 -3.72 8.20 5.56
N GLN A 392 -3.94 7.13 6.34
CA GLN A 392 -5.30 6.61 6.56
C GLN A 392 -6.15 7.61 7.35
N GLN A 393 -5.54 8.33 8.26
CA GLN A 393 -6.18 9.33 9.10
C GLN A 393 -6.75 10.49 8.26
N THR A 394 -5.94 11.01 7.30
CA THR A 394 -6.41 12.02 6.35
C THR A 394 -7.52 11.47 5.46
N ALA A 395 -7.37 10.25 4.94
CA ALA A 395 -8.38 9.63 4.07
C ALA A 395 -9.72 9.46 4.80
N THR A 396 -9.68 8.97 6.02
CA THR A 396 -10.87 8.62 6.81
C THR A 396 -11.61 9.86 7.34
N PHE A 397 -10.88 10.80 7.96
CA PHE A 397 -11.50 11.88 8.75
C PHE A 397 -11.52 13.24 8.03
N HIS A 398 -10.71 13.43 6.99
CA HIS A 398 -10.73 14.64 6.15
C HIS A 398 -11.25 14.34 4.73
N GLY A 399 -10.79 13.25 4.11
CA GLY A 399 -11.15 12.86 2.76
C GLY A 399 -12.61 12.42 2.63
N GLY A 400 -13.04 11.50 3.49
CA GLY A 400 -14.38 10.90 3.43
C GLY A 400 -14.68 10.33 2.04
N ASP A 401 -15.82 10.68 1.47
CA ASP A 401 -16.22 10.23 0.13
C ASP A 401 -15.31 10.75 -1.00
N ARG A 402 -14.52 11.80 -0.73
CA ARG A 402 -13.54 12.39 -1.64
C ARG A 402 -12.11 11.97 -1.34
N ALA A 403 -11.91 10.92 -0.53
CA ALA A 403 -10.57 10.47 -0.10
C ALA A 403 -9.64 10.17 -1.29
N ARG A 404 -10.17 9.69 -2.41
CA ARG A 404 -9.37 9.49 -3.62
C ARG A 404 -8.74 10.79 -4.11
N ALA A 405 -9.54 11.81 -4.37
CA ALA A 405 -9.07 13.10 -4.89
C ALA A 405 -8.26 13.90 -3.86
N LYS A 406 -8.59 13.79 -2.57
CA LYS A 406 -7.95 14.57 -1.50
C LYS A 406 -6.69 13.93 -0.92
N VAL A 407 -6.47 12.64 -1.15
CA VAL A 407 -5.35 11.89 -0.56
C VAL A 407 -4.62 11.06 -1.60
N GLU A 408 -5.32 10.13 -2.26
CA GLU A 408 -4.69 9.17 -3.15
C GLU A 408 -4.08 9.85 -4.38
N ASP A 409 -4.78 10.78 -5.04
CA ASP A 409 -4.28 11.46 -6.24
C ASP A 409 -3.04 12.34 -5.94
N HIS A 410 -2.91 12.91 -4.73
CA HIS A 410 -1.68 13.58 -4.28
C HIS A 410 -0.52 12.59 -4.15
N ALA A 411 -0.75 11.45 -3.50
CA ALA A 411 0.26 10.40 -3.36
C ALA A 411 0.68 9.81 -4.71
N LEU A 412 -0.27 9.61 -5.64
CA LEU A 412 0.02 9.10 -7.00
C LEU A 412 0.89 10.08 -7.80
N GLY A 413 0.69 11.39 -7.64
CA GLY A 413 1.53 12.39 -8.31
C GLY A 413 2.98 12.35 -7.82
N PHE A 414 3.21 12.33 -6.51
CA PHE A 414 4.58 12.16 -6.00
C PHE A 414 5.17 10.82 -6.41
N TYR A 415 4.40 9.73 -6.35
CA TYR A 415 4.88 8.41 -6.77
C TYR A 415 5.36 8.43 -8.23
N GLN A 416 4.54 8.97 -9.14
CA GLN A 416 4.89 9.11 -10.55
C GLN A 416 6.15 9.96 -10.74
N ALA A 417 6.27 11.10 -10.04
CA ALA A 417 7.43 11.98 -10.13
C ALA A 417 8.73 11.28 -9.66
N LEU A 418 8.66 10.47 -8.59
CA LEU A 418 9.81 9.72 -8.08
C LEU A 418 10.23 8.60 -9.04
N VAL A 419 9.28 7.90 -9.66
CA VAL A 419 9.55 6.88 -10.68
C VAL A 419 10.22 7.51 -11.90
N GLU A 420 9.71 8.63 -12.40
CA GLU A 420 10.31 9.36 -13.53
C GLU A 420 11.71 9.90 -13.19
N ALA A 421 11.92 10.32 -11.95
CA ALA A 421 13.21 10.76 -11.43
C ALA A 421 14.16 9.60 -11.05
N ARG A 422 13.69 8.35 -11.07
CA ARG A 422 14.43 7.14 -10.69
C ARG A 422 15.02 7.23 -9.29
N VAL A 423 14.26 7.80 -8.37
CA VAL A 423 14.61 7.89 -6.95
C VAL A 423 14.15 6.62 -6.24
N PRO A 424 15.03 5.85 -5.59
CA PRO A 424 14.61 4.76 -4.74
C PRO A 424 13.94 5.31 -3.48
N PHE A 425 12.71 4.87 -3.20
CA PHE A 425 11.94 5.35 -2.05
C PHE A 425 11.07 4.27 -1.44
N ASP A 426 10.80 4.43 -0.16
CA ASP A 426 9.85 3.64 0.60
C ASP A 426 8.55 4.42 0.87
N MET A 427 7.57 3.77 1.49
CA MET A 427 6.42 4.45 2.08
C MET A 427 6.42 4.28 3.60
N VAL A 428 5.82 5.23 4.31
CA VAL A 428 5.68 5.25 5.77
C VAL A 428 4.23 5.57 6.13
N HIS A 429 3.69 4.86 7.09
CA HIS A 429 2.34 5.10 7.61
C HIS A 429 2.32 6.33 8.51
N ASP A 430 1.26 7.15 8.47
CA ASP A 430 1.11 8.39 9.24
C ASP A 430 1.23 8.20 10.77
N LYS A 431 0.87 7.05 11.30
CA LYS A 431 1.03 6.74 12.74
C LYS A 431 2.41 6.19 13.12
N LEU A 432 3.38 6.12 12.20
CA LEU A 432 4.73 5.58 12.38
C LEU A 432 5.80 6.64 12.05
N LEU A 433 5.63 7.85 12.60
CA LEU A 433 6.50 9.01 12.37
C LEU A 433 7.53 9.23 13.49
N ASP A 434 7.59 8.33 14.48
CA ASP A 434 8.60 8.39 15.54
C ASP A 434 10.00 7.98 15.03
N ALA A 435 11.03 8.33 15.80
CA ALA A 435 12.43 8.10 15.41
C ALA A 435 12.75 6.63 15.10
N ALA A 436 12.09 5.66 15.76
CA ALA A 436 12.34 4.24 15.51
C ALA A 436 12.00 3.84 14.06
N HIS A 437 11.00 4.49 13.46
CA HIS A 437 10.53 4.18 12.12
C HIS A 437 11.16 5.07 11.04
N VAL A 438 11.42 6.36 11.34
CA VAL A 438 11.85 7.32 10.31
C VAL A 438 13.34 7.68 10.33
N ALA A 439 14.10 7.33 11.37
CA ALA A 439 15.52 7.76 11.51
C ALA A 439 16.44 7.29 10.37
N ARG A 440 16.08 6.24 9.66
CA ARG A 440 16.84 5.74 8.49
C ARG A 440 16.70 6.60 7.24
N TYR A 441 15.64 7.40 7.17
CA TYR A 441 15.38 8.26 6.03
C TYR A 441 16.06 9.62 6.18
N ARG A 442 16.50 10.17 5.07
CA ARG A 442 17.02 11.53 4.98
C ARG A 442 15.91 12.52 4.67
N THR A 443 14.91 12.10 3.90
CA THR A 443 13.82 12.98 3.42
C THR A 443 12.47 12.28 3.55
N LEU A 444 11.50 12.98 4.13
CA LEU A 444 10.09 12.59 4.14
C LEU A 444 9.28 13.49 3.21
N LEU A 445 8.39 12.88 2.43
CA LEU A 445 7.47 13.54 1.53
C LEU A 445 6.06 13.46 2.12
N LEU A 446 5.38 14.57 2.21
CA LEU A 446 4.04 14.70 2.78
C LEU A 446 3.04 15.18 1.71
N PRO A 447 2.56 14.28 0.83
CA PRO A 447 1.60 14.61 -0.22
C PRO A 447 0.22 14.90 0.41
N ASN A 448 -0.07 16.16 0.68
CA ASN A 448 -1.31 16.61 1.33
C ASN A 448 -1.70 15.79 2.58
N ILE A 449 -0.76 15.55 3.48
CA ILE A 449 -1.05 14.88 4.76
C ILE A 449 -1.80 15.86 5.67
N ALA A 450 -3.07 16.11 5.33
CA ALA A 450 -3.86 17.20 5.92
C ALA A 450 -4.17 16.98 7.40
N ALA A 451 -4.52 15.74 7.80
CA ALA A 451 -4.86 15.42 9.18
C ALA A 451 -3.66 14.82 9.93
N LEU A 452 -3.14 15.57 10.91
CA LEU A 452 -2.05 15.16 11.79
C LEU A 452 -2.37 15.53 13.23
N SER A 453 -2.15 14.63 14.18
CA SER A 453 -2.22 14.94 15.61
C SER A 453 -1.07 15.87 16.03
N THR A 454 -1.22 16.53 17.17
CA THR A 454 -0.14 17.35 17.76
C THR A 454 1.12 16.52 17.99
N LYS A 455 0.97 15.24 18.41
CA LYS A 455 2.10 14.33 18.61
C LYS A 455 2.85 14.06 17.29
N GLN A 456 2.13 13.82 16.20
CA GLN A 456 2.74 13.56 14.87
C GLN A 456 3.45 14.83 14.37
N CYS A 457 2.89 16.02 14.59
CA CYS A 457 3.56 17.27 14.24
C CYS A 457 4.87 17.44 15.00
N LEU A 458 4.89 17.16 16.31
CA LEU A 458 6.11 17.23 17.14
C LEU A 458 7.17 16.21 16.67
N GLN A 459 6.78 14.98 16.31
CA GLN A 459 7.69 13.96 15.76
C GLN A 459 8.35 14.44 14.46
N LEU A 460 7.58 15.08 13.57
CA LEU A 460 8.12 15.66 12.33
C LEU A 460 9.05 16.85 12.62
N GLU A 461 8.73 17.69 13.61
CA GLU A 461 9.63 18.76 14.04
C GLU A 461 10.95 18.22 14.59
N GLU A 462 10.91 17.20 15.43
CA GLU A 462 12.10 16.53 15.96
C GLU A 462 12.94 15.90 14.84
N PHE A 463 12.29 15.25 13.88
CA PHE A 463 12.94 14.67 12.71
C PHE A 463 13.71 15.74 11.93
N VAL A 464 13.10 16.89 11.64
CA VAL A 464 13.74 17.97 10.87
C VAL A 464 14.85 18.65 11.68
N LYS A 465 14.62 18.97 12.95
CA LYS A 465 15.63 19.56 13.84
C LYS A 465 16.85 18.64 14.01
N GLY A 466 16.64 17.32 13.98
CA GLY A 466 17.69 16.30 14.03
C GLY A 466 18.50 16.16 12.75
N GLY A 467 18.08 16.79 11.65
CA GLY A 467 18.77 16.77 10.36
C GLY A 467 18.01 16.04 9.24
N GLY A 468 16.81 15.55 9.49
CA GLY A 468 15.89 15.08 8.46
C GLY A 468 15.36 16.22 7.61
N ASN A 469 14.86 15.91 6.41
CA ASN A 469 14.34 16.91 5.48
C ASN A 469 12.87 16.62 5.14
N LEU A 470 12.14 17.67 4.75
CA LEU A 470 10.70 17.59 4.50
C LEU A 470 10.32 18.27 3.19
N VAL A 471 9.46 17.60 2.40
CA VAL A 471 8.73 18.22 1.29
C VAL A 471 7.25 18.02 1.53
N ALA A 472 6.48 19.09 1.57
CA ALA A 472 5.05 19.04 1.89
C ALA A 472 4.24 19.87 0.89
N THR A 473 2.98 19.49 0.69
CA THR A 473 2.07 20.15 -0.24
C THR A 473 0.73 20.48 0.42
N HIS A 474 0.07 21.50 -0.12
CA HIS A 474 -1.32 21.87 0.07
C HIS A 474 -1.73 22.02 1.54
N GLU A 475 -2.80 21.32 2.00
CA GLU A 475 -3.37 21.43 3.36
C GLU A 475 -2.59 20.65 4.43
N THR A 476 -1.38 20.14 4.15
CA THR A 476 -0.62 19.33 5.10
C THR A 476 -0.60 19.95 6.50
N SER A 477 -1.04 19.16 7.51
CA SER A 477 -1.15 19.54 8.94
C SER A 477 -2.18 20.60 9.31
N LEU A 478 -3.08 20.98 8.40
CA LEU A 478 -4.11 21.99 8.67
C LEU A 478 -5.28 21.44 9.51
N TYR A 479 -5.38 20.13 9.68
CA TYR A 479 -6.42 19.46 10.46
C TYR A 479 -5.80 18.59 11.55
N ASP A 480 -6.54 18.40 12.65
CA ASP A 480 -6.18 17.41 13.66
C ASP A 480 -6.45 15.97 13.19
N GLU A 481 -6.13 15.00 14.03
CA GLU A 481 -6.31 13.57 13.72
C GLU A 481 -7.77 13.15 13.46
N TRP A 482 -8.73 13.97 13.81
CA TRP A 482 -10.15 13.76 13.61
C TRP A 482 -10.72 14.56 12.44
N GLY A 483 -9.86 15.21 11.65
CA GLY A 483 -10.26 16.06 10.53
C GLY A 483 -10.94 17.36 10.96
N VAL A 484 -10.72 17.83 12.17
CA VAL A 484 -11.16 19.15 12.61
C VAL A 484 -10.11 20.19 12.22
N ARG A 485 -10.54 21.20 11.47
CA ARG A 485 -9.62 22.25 10.99
C ARG A 485 -9.02 23.04 12.16
N ARG A 486 -7.71 23.20 12.15
CA ARG A 486 -6.95 24.03 13.08
C ARG A 486 -7.07 25.52 12.70
N ALA A 487 -6.72 26.39 13.61
CA ALA A 487 -6.58 27.83 13.34
C ALA A 487 -5.36 28.12 12.44
N ASP A 488 -4.30 27.30 12.55
CA ASP A 488 -3.08 27.38 11.76
C ASP A 488 -2.55 25.96 11.47
N PHE A 489 -1.55 25.83 10.61
CA PHE A 489 -0.87 24.56 10.36
C PHE A 489 -0.23 24.00 11.64
N GLY A 490 -0.38 22.72 11.89
CA GLY A 490 0.37 22.04 12.95
C GLY A 490 1.89 22.09 12.75
N LEU A 491 2.34 22.33 11.51
CA LEU A 491 3.74 22.44 11.10
C LEU A 491 4.13 23.87 10.67
N ALA A 492 3.38 24.90 11.10
CA ALA A 492 3.65 26.30 10.73
C ALA A 492 5.10 26.71 11.00
N SER A 493 5.68 26.26 12.12
CA SER A 493 7.08 26.51 12.50
C SER A 493 8.08 25.97 11.48
N LEU A 494 7.83 24.78 10.90
CA LEU A 494 8.64 24.17 9.87
C LEU A 494 8.46 24.86 8.53
N PHE A 495 7.22 25.14 8.15
CA PHE A 495 6.90 25.79 6.86
C PHE A 495 7.39 27.24 6.81
N GLY A 496 7.44 27.94 7.95
CA GLY A 496 7.65 29.39 7.99
C GLY A 496 6.49 30.15 7.36
N ALA A 497 5.34 29.52 7.35
CA ALA A 497 4.09 30.03 6.81
C ALA A 497 2.96 29.82 7.82
N THR A 498 2.03 30.79 7.89
CA THR A 498 0.79 30.69 8.66
C THR A 498 -0.41 30.65 7.72
N PHE A 499 -1.46 29.97 8.13
CA PHE A 499 -2.70 29.88 7.37
C PHE A 499 -3.47 31.21 7.40
N ALA A 500 -3.87 31.71 6.24
CA ALA A 500 -4.58 33.00 6.13
C ALA A 500 -6.12 32.84 6.07
N GLY A 501 -6.64 31.71 6.52
CA GLY A 501 -8.08 31.50 6.74
C GLY A 501 -8.88 31.00 5.54
N LYS A 502 -8.27 30.86 4.35
CA LYS A 502 -8.96 30.50 3.11
C LYS A 502 -8.21 29.43 2.31
N VAL A 503 -8.96 28.53 1.66
CA VAL A 503 -8.50 27.61 0.62
C VAL A 503 -9.38 27.81 -0.60
N ASP A 504 -8.80 28.15 -1.74
CA ASP A 504 -9.48 28.22 -3.03
C ASP A 504 -9.47 26.85 -3.69
N GLN A 505 -10.59 26.50 -4.34
CA GLN A 505 -10.79 25.27 -5.10
C GLN A 505 -11.19 25.64 -6.54
N ASP A 506 -11.07 24.67 -7.44
CA ASP A 506 -11.52 24.79 -8.83
C ASP A 506 -10.96 26.06 -9.53
N LEU A 507 -9.65 26.34 -9.32
CA LEU A 507 -8.97 27.46 -9.91
C LEU A 507 -8.80 27.27 -11.42
N HIS A 508 -9.06 28.34 -12.18
CA HIS A 508 -8.81 28.44 -13.61
C HIS A 508 -7.76 29.50 -13.88
N ASN A 509 -6.94 29.34 -14.93
CA ASN A 509 -5.95 30.34 -15.36
C ASN A 509 -5.16 30.93 -14.19
N SER A 510 -4.60 30.12 -13.32
CA SER A 510 -3.69 30.52 -12.25
C SER A 510 -2.28 29.99 -12.55
N TYR A 511 -1.28 30.84 -12.32
CA TYR A 511 0.10 30.53 -12.66
C TYR A 511 1.06 30.92 -11.55
N LEU A 512 2.32 30.48 -11.70
CA LEU A 512 3.43 30.89 -10.85
C LEU A 512 4.48 31.54 -11.74
N ASN A 513 4.88 32.77 -11.43
CA ASN A 513 6.07 33.39 -12.01
C ASN A 513 7.32 32.73 -11.41
N ILE A 514 8.37 32.60 -12.21
CA ILE A 514 9.68 32.12 -11.77
C ILE A 514 10.55 33.32 -11.46
N GLU A 515 10.98 33.44 -10.18
CA GLU A 515 11.66 34.62 -9.67
C GLU A 515 13.17 34.42 -9.61
N LYS A 516 13.92 35.46 -9.99
CA LYS A 516 15.38 35.49 -9.89
C LYS A 516 15.83 35.74 -8.45
N ASP A 517 16.87 35.04 -8.01
CA ASP A 517 17.60 35.30 -6.77
C ASP A 517 18.94 35.97 -7.12
N GLY A 518 18.98 37.29 -7.07
CA GLY A 518 20.11 38.08 -7.54
C GLY A 518 20.36 37.87 -9.06
N ALA A 519 21.55 37.40 -9.41
CA ALA A 519 21.92 37.12 -10.81
C ALA A 519 21.51 35.72 -11.31
N GLY A 520 20.96 34.87 -10.44
CA GLY A 520 20.64 33.46 -10.76
C GLY A 520 19.21 33.08 -10.37
N TYR A 521 19.01 31.78 -10.18
CA TYR A 521 17.76 31.19 -9.76
C TYR A 521 17.99 30.19 -8.63
N HIS A 522 16.98 30.03 -7.76
CA HIS A 522 17.04 29.01 -6.74
C HIS A 522 17.05 27.60 -7.36
N PRO A 523 17.81 26.60 -6.80
CA PRO A 523 17.85 25.24 -7.30
C PRO A 523 16.48 24.56 -7.48
N LEU A 524 15.45 25.00 -6.74
CA LEU A 524 14.08 24.53 -6.87
C LEU A 524 13.53 24.66 -8.29
N VAL A 525 13.92 25.70 -9.01
CA VAL A 525 13.43 25.99 -10.36
C VAL A 525 14.44 25.63 -11.46
N ARG A 526 15.45 24.82 -11.13
CA ARG A 526 16.46 24.37 -12.08
C ARG A 526 15.84 23.66 -13.30
N GLY A 527 16.20 24.15 -14.52
CA GLY A 527 15.67 23.68 -15.80
C GLY A 527 14.27 24.18 -16.12
N LEU A 528 13.80 25.22 -15.38
CA LEU A 528 12.60 26.01 -15.66
C LEU A 528 12.94 27.50 -15.90
N GLU A 529 14.23 27.84 -15.97
CA GLU A 529 14.73 29.23 -16.04
C GLU A 529 14.24 29.98 -17.30
N ASP A 530 13.99 29.26 -18.38
CA ASP A 530 13.49 29.80 -19.64
C ASP A 530 11.96 30.02 -19.66
N ALA A 531 11.24 29.45 -18.69
CA ALA A 531 9.80 29.64 -18.56
C ALA A 531 9.50 30.94 -17.81
N SER A 532 8.66 31.80 -18.38
CA SER A 532 8.18 32.98 -17.66
C SER A 532 7.18 32.63 -16.57
N ARG A 533 6.35 31.61 -16.80
CA ARG A 533 5.30 31.13 -15.92
C ARG A 533 5.13 29.63 -16.06
N ILE A 534 4.78 28.99 -14.94
CA ILE A 534 4.33 27.59 -14.93
C ILE A 534 2.90 27.54 -14.37
N ILE A 535 2.20 26.46 -14.64
CA ILE A 535 0.85 26.22 -14.08
C ILE A 535 0.95 26.22 -12.55
N ASN A 536 0.00 26.88 -11.86
CA ASN A 536 -0.18 26.72 -10.42
C ASN A 536 -0.75 25.32 -10.14
N GLY A 537 -1.99 25.23 -9.78
CA GLY A 537 -2.77 24.02 -9.53
C GLY A 537 -4.24 24.37 -9.66
N ALA A 538 -5.08 23.43 -9.28
CA ALA A 538 -6.51 23.66 -9.21
C ALA A 538 -6.97 24.09 -7.80
N SER A 539 -6.08 24.08 -6.81
CA SER A 539 -6.38 24.51 -5.44
C SER A 539 -5.20 25.28 -4.82
N TRP A 540 -5.53 26.29 -4.02
CA TRP A 540 -4.57 27.17 -3.36
C TRP A 540 -4.92 27.40 -1.91
N VAL A 541 -3.97 27.13 -1.00
CA VAL A 541 -4.06 27.49 0.42
C VAL A 541 -3.49 28.87 0.63
N HIS A 542 -4.32 29.82 1.07
CA HIS A 542 -3.84 31.16 1.37
C HIS A 542 -2.94 31.14 2.61
N THR A 543 -1.73 31.65 2.44
CA THR A 543 -0.71 31.69 3.49
C THR A 543 -0.10 33.08 3.64
N ARG A 544 0.51 33.30 4.79
CA ARG A 544 1.36 34.50 5.04
C ARG A 544 2.72 34.00 5.54
N PRO A 545 3.83 34.56 5.08
CA PRO A 545 5.13 34.29 5.68
C PRO A 545 5.11 34.62 7.18
N ALA A 546 5.58 33.69 8.00
CA ALA A 546 5.71 33.90 9.45
C ALA A 546 6.76 34.97 9.79
N THR A 547 7.75 35.11 8.90
CA THR A 547 8.77 36.18 8.91
C THR A 547 9.01 36.63 7.48
N PRO A 548 9.42 37.88 7.21
CA PRO A 548 9.73 38.33 5.86
C PRO A 548 10.68 37.37 5.15
N LEU A 549 10.30 36.90 3.96
CA LEU A 549 11.14 36.07 3.14
C LEU A 549 12.23 36.93 2.47
N LYS A 550 13.47 36.41 2.45
CA LYS A 550 14.54 37.04 1.67
C LYS A 550 14.29 36.93 0.20
N HIS A 551 13.74 35.77 -0.23
CA HIS A 551 13.42 35.48 -1.61
C HIS A 551 12.33 34.39 -1.65
N ALA A 552 11.42 34.49 -2.62
CA ALA A 552 10.46 33.46 -2.99
C ALA A 552 10.76 33.00 -4.41
N PRO A 553 11.18 31.74 -4.64
CA PRO A 553 11.55 31.27 -5.97
C PRO A 553 10.38 31.21 -6.95
N LEU A 554 9.16 31.20 -6.43
CA LEU A 554 7.90 31.21 -7.19
C LEU A 554 6.94 32.21 -6.55
N THR A 555 6.23 33.02 -7.38
CA THR A 555 5.19 33.93 -6.92
C THR A 555 3.87 33.70 -7.66
N LEU A 556 2.75 33.86 -6.96
CA LEU A 556 1.42 33.59 -7.50
C LEU A 556 0.97 34.63 -8.52
N VAL A 557 0.47 34.16 -9.67
CA VAL A 557 -0.45 34.92 -10.54
C VAL A 557 -1.86 34.45 -10.24
N PRO A 558 -2.71 35.29 -9.61
CA PRO A 558 -4.05 34.90 -9.21
C PRO A 558 -4.91 34.47 -10.39
N SER A 559 -5.89 33.62 -10.12
CA SER A 559 -6.86 33.13 -11.09
C SER A 559 -7.58 34.30 -11.79
N TYR A 560 -7.84 34.11 -13.09
CA TYR A 560 -8.60 35.04 -13.91
C TYR A 560 -9.57 34.29 -14.84
N PRO A 561 -10.56 34.97 -15.45
CA PRO A 561 -11.55 34.30 -16.30
C PRO A 561 -10.92 33.46 -17.41
N ASP A 562 -11.54 32.33 -17.71
CA ASP A 562 -11.20 31.44 -18.83
C ASP A 562 -12.09 31.68 -20.07
N LEU A 563 -13.21 32.38 -19.91
CA LEU A 563 -14.14 32.80 -20.95
C LEU A 563 -14.84 34.12 -20.55
N PRO A 564 -15.34 34.93 -21.51
CA PRO A 564 -15.05 34.85 -22.95
C PRO A 564 -13.58 35.21 -23.26
N MET A 565 -13.09 34.82 -24.43
CA MET A 565 -11.67 34.96 -24.80
C MET A 565 -11.13 36.38 -24.64
N GLU A 566 -11.93 37.40 -24.88
CA GLU A 566 -11.56 38.80 -24.74
C GLU A 566 -11.29 39.21 -23.27
N GLN A 567 -11.74 38.40 -22.33
CA GLN A 567 -11.53 38.59 -20.89
C GLN A 567 -10.42 37.69 -20.31
N VAL A 568 -9.77 36.87 -21.14
CA VAL A 568 -8.73 35.92 -20.70
C VAL A 568 -7.37 36.63 -20.59
N PHE A 569 -7.19 37.38 -19.51
CA PHE A 569 -5.91 38.02 -19.17
C PHE A 569 -5.77 38.21 -17.65
N PRO A 570 -4.55 38.16 -17.11
CA PRO A 570 -4.31 38.36 -15.69
C PRO A 570 -4.61 39.78 -15.29
N ARG A 571 -5.46 39.96 -14.25
CA ARG A 571 -5.76 41.27 -13.67
C ARG A 571 -4.61 41.79 -12.80
N VAL A 572 -3.88 40.85 -12.21
CA VAL A 572 -2.69 41.09 -11.37
C VAL A 572 -1.58 40.13 -11.87
N PRO A 573 -0.75 40.58 -12.83
CA PRO A 573 0.26 39.72 -13.44
C PRO A 573 1.45 39.37 -12.53
N HIS A 574 1.67 40.16 -11.46
CA HIS A 574 2.74 40.00 -10.48
C HIS A 574 2.20 40.23 -9.07
N THR A 575 2.59 39.37 -8.14
CA THR A 575 2.34 39.51 -6.70
C THR A 575 3.60 39.09 -5.94
N ASP A 576 3.66 39.47 -4.66
CA ASP A 576 4.68 38.99 -3.71
C ASP A 576 4.21 37.73 -2.94
N ILE A 577 3.12 37.07 -3.37
CA ILE A 577 2.56 35.93 -2.69
C ILE A 577 3.42 34.70 -3.01
N PRO A 578 4.07 34.07 -2.01
CA PRO A 578 4.98 32.96 -2.26
C PRO A 578 4.25 31.70 -2.78
N GLY A 579 4.71 31.13 -3.90
CA GLY A 579 4.31 29.82 -4.42
C GLY A 579 5.10 28.67 -3.83
N ALA A 580 6.17 28.95 -3.09
CA ALA A 580 6.95 27.96 -2.38
C ALA A 580 7.64 28.58 -1.18
N TYR A 581 7.69 27.84 -0.07
CA TYR A 581 8.46 28.17 1.12
C TYR A 581 9.64 27.21 1.21
N VAL A 582 10.85 27.74 1.10
CA VAL A 582 12.09 26.97 1.07
C VAL A 582 12.97 27.43 2.22
N ARG A 583 13.32 26.52 3.14
CA ARG A 583 13.98 26.89 4.40
C ARG A 583 14.99 25.84 4.87
N GLU A 584 15.99 26.32 5.60
CA GLU A 584 16.80 25.51 6.50
C GLU A 584 16.25 25.66 7.92
N VAL A 585 16.00 24.57 8.61
CA VAL A 585 15.43 24.51 9.96
C VAL A 585 16.29 23.56 10.81
N GLY A 586 17.05 24.13 11.77
CA GLY A 586 18.03 23.35 12.51
C GLY A 586 19.10 22.80 11.57
N LYS A 587 19.19 21.47 11.49
CA LYS A 587 20.10 20.76 10.56
C LYS A 587 19.38 20.24 9.30
N GLY A 588 18.08 20.44 9.20
CA GLY A 588 17.27 19.93 8.11
C GLY A 588 16.84 21.01 7.12
N ARG A 589 16.23 20.57 6.02
CA ARG A 589 15.68 21.41 4.96
C ARG A 589 14.19 21.13 4.78
N VAL A 590 13.41 22.19 4.54
CA VAL A 590 11.96 22.10 4.36
C VAL A 590 11.56 22.82 3.08
N VAL A 591 10.74 22.17 2.27
CA VAL A 591 10.03 22.75 1.14
C VAL A 591 8.54 22.58 1.38
N TYR A 592 7.79 23.68 1.30
CA TYR A 592 6.34 23.63 1.37
C TYR A 592 5.72 24.37 0.19
N PHE A 593 4.81 23.70 -0.51
CA PHE A 593 4.00 24.26 -1.58
C PHE A 593 2.57 24.49 -1.09
N PRO A 594 2.05 25.73 -1.06
CA PRO A 594 0.69 26.01 -0.60
C PRO A 594 -0.38 25.66 -1.66
N PHE A 595 -0.10 24.80 -2.61
CA PHE A 595 -1.00 24.37 -3.66
C PHE A 595 -0.86 22.87 -3.96
N ASP A 596 -1.79 22.34 -4.71
CA ASP A 596 -1.92 20.94 -5.02
C ASP A 596 -1.07 20.49 -6.22
N LEU A 597 0.22 20.85 -6.20
CA LEU A 597 1.21 20.55 -7.22
C LEU A 597 1.23 19.08 -7.64
N ASP A 598 1.25 18.19 -6.66
CA ASP A 598 1.31 16.74 -6.79
C ASP A 598 0.02 16.17 -7.40
N ARG A 599 -1.17 16.57 -6.91
CA ARG A 599 -2.45 16.16 -7.46
C ARG A 599 -2.62 16.66 -8.91
N THR A 600 -2.31 17.93 -9.16
CA THR A 600 -2.40 18.50 -10.50
C THR A 600 -1.42 17.81 -11.46
N PHE A 601 -0.20 17.48 -10.99
CA PHE A 601 0.73 16.66 -11.78
C PHE A 601 0.11 15.29 -12.12
N TRP A 602 -0.50 14.61 -11.16
CA TRP A 602 -1.17 13.33 -11.42
C TRP A 602 -2.26 13.44 -12.49
N GLU A 603 -3.01 14.52 -12.47
CA GLU A 603 -4.13 14.74 -13.38
C GLU A 603 -3.67 15.02 -14.81
N VAL A 604 -2.69 15.92 -14.99
CA VAL A 604 -2.32 16.46 -16.32
C VAL A 604 -0.93 16.00 -16.81
N LEU A 605 -0.10 15.39 -15.97
CA LEU A 605 1.27 14.94 -16.26
C LEU A 605 2.17 16.05 -16.86
N SER A 606 2.05 17.28 -16.38
CA SER A 606 2.88 18.41 -16.82
C SER A 606 4.36 18.17 -16.51
N GLY A 607 5.23 18.32 -17.54
CA GLY A 607 6.67 18.19 -17.38
C GLY A 607 7.29 19.20 -16.40
N ASP A 608 6.70 20.40 -16.28
CA ASP A 608 7.15 21.44 -15.35
C ASP A 608 6.88 21.03 -13.90
N HIS A 609 5.69 20.46 -13.63
CA HIS A 609 5.35 19.94 -12.31
C HIS A 609 6.23 18.75 -11.91
N ALA A 610 6.47 17.79 -12.84
CA ALA A 610 7.40 16.69 -12.61
C ALA A 610 8.79 17.21 -12.21
N ARG A 611 9.29 18.22 -12.93
CA ARG A 611 10.59 18.84 -12.68
C ARG A 611 10.63 19.56 -11.34
N LEU A 612 9.59 20.31 -11.01
CA LEU A 612 9.49 21.03 -9.74
C LEU A 612 9.45 20.08 -8.53
N LEU A 613 8.66 19.00 -8.61
CA LEU A 613 8.63 17.94 -7.59
C LEU A 613 9.99 17.27 -7.42
N ARG A 614 10.62 16.89 -8.54
CA ARG A 614 11.98 16.32 -8.53
C ARG A 614 12.99 17.27 -7.89
N ASN A 615 13.04 18.54 -8.31
CA ASN A 615 13.97 19.52 -7.78
C ASN A 615 13.76 19.77 -6.28
N ALA A 616 12.50 19.74 -5.81
CA ALA A 616 12.18 19.88 -4.39
C ALA A 616 12.75 18.72 -3.58
N VAL A 617 12.60 17.48 -4.07
CA VAL A 617 13.17 16.29 -3.44
C VAL A 617 14.71 16.34 -3.45
N GLU A 618 15.33 16.67 -4.58
CA GLU A 618 16.80 16.76 -4.71
C GLU A 618 17.38 17.84 -3.81
N TRP A 619 16.79 19.04 -3.77
CA TRP A 619 17.27 20.13 -2.92
C TRP A 619 17.11 19.80 -1.42
N ALA A 620 15.96 19.23 -1.04
CA ALA A 620 15.73 18.82 0.34
C ALA A 620 16.68 17.70 0.73
N HIS A 621 16.83 16.67 -0.11
CA HIS A 621 17.64 15.49 0.18
C HIS A 621 19.11 15.80 0.44
N ASN A 622 19.70 16.65 -0.39
CA ASN A 622 21.06 17.22 -0.24
C ASN A 622 22.18 16.20 0.04
N GLU A 623 22.04 14.98 -0.44
CA GLU A 623 23.06 13.94 -0.46
C GLU A 623 22.90 13.05 -1.69
N GLU A 624 23.91 12.27 -2.07
CA GLU A 624 23.78 11.32 -3.18
C GLU A 624 22.88 10.15 -2.76
N GLN A 625 21.99 9.73 -3.68
CA GLN A 625 21.14 8.57 -3.45
C GLN A 625 21.98 7.27 -3.36
N PRO A 626 21.58 6.29 -2.55
CA PRO A 626 22.27 5.01 -2.45
C PRO A 626 22.28 4.20 -3.75
N LEU A 627 21.35 4.48 -4.64
CA LEU A 627 21.26 3.96 -6.00
C LEU A 627 21.02 5.12 -6.95
N VAL A 628 21.92 5.30 -7.91
CA VAL A 628 21.78 6.30 -8.99
C VAL A 628 21.74 5.57 -10.33
N VAL A 629 20.71 5.84 -11.12
CA VAL A 629 20.50 5.24 -12.44
C VAL A 629 20.42 6.34 -13.47
N GLU A 630 21.41 6.41 -14.37
CA GLU A 630 21.52 7.39 -15.44
C GLU A 630 21.27 6.73 -16.80
N GLY A 631 20.49 7.39 -17.64
CA GLY A 631 20.13 6.92 -18.98
C GLY A 631 18.75 7.41 -19.40
N GLN A 632 18.19 6.85 -20.44
CA GLN A 632 16.86 7.18 -20.96
C GLN A 632 15.81 6.14 -20.57
N GLY A 633 14.53 6.52 -20.64
CA GLY A 633 13.38 5.69 -20.30
C GLY A 633 12.84 5.94 -18.90
N VAL A 634 11.68 5.38 -18.61
CA VAL A 634 11.03 5.42 -17.29
C VAL A 634 11.34 4.12 -16.56
N MET A 635 11.86 4.21 -15.34
CA MET A 635 12.22 3.03 -14.54
C MET A 635 11.78 3.17 -13.09
N ASP A 636 11.10 2.17 -12.57
CA ASP A 636 10.98 2.01 -11.12
C ASP A 636 12.22 1.30 -10.60
N VAL A 637 12.81 1.84 -9.54
CA VAL A 637 14.09 1.37 -9.02
C VAL A 637 14.01 1.13 -7.52
N SER A 638 14.64 0.05 -7.05
CA SER A 638 14.77 -0.22 -5.63
C SER A 638 16.12 -0.84 -5.28
N LEU A 639 16.52 -0.70 -4.03
CA LEU A 639 17.79 -1.21 -3.54
C LEU A 639 17.58 -1.93 -2.20
N TRP A 640 17.96 -3.21 -2.17
CA TRP A 640 17.74 -4.08 -1.03
C TRP A 640 19.02 -4.70 -0.52
N MET A 641 19.20 -4.73 0.80
CA MET A 641 20.22 -5.48 1.49
C MET A 641 19.67 -6.82 1.94
N GLN A 642 20.39 -7.88 1.63
CA GLN A 642 20.27 -9.20 2.23
C GLN A 642 21.42 -9.41 3.23
N LYS A 643 21.44 -10.53 3.92
CA LYS A 643 22.51 -10.86 4.86
C LYS A 643 23.92 -10.66 4.26
N ASP A 644 24.17 -11.19 3.06
CA ASP A 644 25.48 -11.22 2.42
C ASP A 644 25.46 -10.69 0.97
N SER A 645 24.43 -9.92 0.60
CA SER A 645 24.31 -9.37 -0.74
C SER A 645 23.48 -8.09 -0.79
N ILE A 646 23.63 -7.34 -1.88
CA ILE A 646 22.76 -6.23 -2.27
C ILE A 646 22.10 -6.59 -3.60
N ALA A 647 20.83 -6.26 -3.75
CA ALA A 647 20.08 -6.36 -5.01
C ALA A 647 19.53 -4.99 -5.39
N ALA A 648 19.93 -4.48 -6.55
CA ALA A 648 19.34 -3.31 -7.20
C ALA A 648 18.39 -3.78 -8.30
N HIS A 649 17.10 -3.50 -8.15
CA HIS A 649 16.08 -3.83 -9.14
C HIS A 649 15.85 -2.63 -10.05
N LEU A 650 15.81 -2.91 -11.35
CA LEU A 650 15.51 -1.94 -12.41
C LEU A 650 14.34 -2.48 -13.22
N VAL A 651 13.15 -1.93 -13.01
CA VAL A 651 11.93 -2.31 -13.73
C VAL A 651 11.68 -1.28 -14.83
N ASN A 652 11.76 -1.71 -16.07
CA ASN A 652 11.56 -0.84 -17.24
C ASN A 652 10.07 -0.62 -17.49
N LEU A 653 9.62 0.59 -17.23
CA LEU A 653 8.24 1.04 -17.44
C LEU A 653 8.09 1.91 -18.68
N THR A 654 9.11 1.98 -19.53
CA THR A 654 9.10 2.78 -20.75
C THR A 654 7.98 2.29 -21.66
N ASN A 655 6.98 3.13 -21.84
CA ASN A 655 5.84 2.90 -22.71
C ASN A 655 5.56 4.18 -23.48
N PRO A 656 6.06 4.31 -24.72
CA PRO A 656 5.89 5.53 -25.50
C PRO A 656 4.43 5.81 -25.87
N MET A 657 3.54 4.82 -25.70
CA MET A 657 2.12 4.97 -26.01
C MET A 657 1.33 5.63 -24.89
N MET A 658 1.68 5.37 -23.62
CA MET A 658 0.99 5.97 -22.49
C MET A 658 1.72 5.75 -21.15
N MET A 659 1.66 6.77 -20.29
CA MET A 659 2.22 6.73 -18.93
C MET A 659 1.31 5.99 -17.94
N LYS A 660 0.03 5.94 -18.21
CA LYS A 660 -1.00 5.23 -17.44
C LYS A 660 -1.71 4.27 -18.38
N GLY A 661 -1.65 2.98 -18.09
CA GLY A 661 -2.37 2.01 -18.88
C GLY A 661 -1.56 0.77 -19.28
N PRO A 662 -2.05 0.00 -20.27
CA PRO A 662 -1.50 -1.30 -20.59
C PRO A 662 -0.11 -1.23 -21.24
N LEU A 663 0.74 -2.18 -20.84
CA LEU A 663 1.94 -2.53 -21.58
C LEU A 663 1.57 -3.52 -22.69
N ARG A 664 1.65 -3.08 -23.94
CA ARG A 664 1.33 -3.94 -25.10
C ARG A 664 2.54 -4.62 -25.67
N GLU A 665 3.68 -3.97 -25.55
CA GLU A 665 4.95 -4.43 -26.09
C GLU A 665 6.07 -3.98 -25.14
N VAL A 666 7.03 -4.85 -24.91
CA VAL A 666 8.22 -4.50 -24.14
C VAL A 666 9.20 -3.77 -25.06
N ILE A 667 9.34 -2.47 -24.85
CA ILE A 667 10.35 -1.66 -25.53
C ILE A 667 11.62 -1.65 -24.68
N PRO A 668 12.72 -2.29 -25.12
CA PRO A 668 13.95 -2.27 -24.34
C PRO A 668 14.45 -0.85 -24.12
N SER A 669 14.85 -0.54 -22.88
CA SER A 669 15.49 0.74 -22.59
C SER A 669 16.87 0.80 -23.28
N PRO A 670 17.38 1.99 -23.59
CA PRO A 670 18.81 2.15 -23.88
C PRO A 670 19.70 1.65 -22.73
N PRO A 671 21.02 1.48 -22.95
CA PRO A 671 21.95 1.16 -21.87
C PRO A 671 21.88 2.17 -20.73
N GLN A 672 22.06 1.68 -19.49
CA GLN A 672 22.02 2.50 -18.30
C GLN A 672 23.38 2.51 -17.59
N LYS A 673 23.73 3.61 -16.93
CA LYS A 673 24.87 3.69 -16.00
C LYS A 673 24.32 3.67 -14.59
N VAL A 674 24.76 2.71 -13.80
CA VAL A 674 24.24 2.51 -12.43
C VAL A 674 25.38 2.65 -11.43
N ARG A 675 25.17 3.48 -10.39
CA ARG A 675 26.05 3.57 -9.23
C ARG A 675 25.32 3.07 -8.01
N ILE A 676 25.95 2.17 -7.26
CA ILE A 676 25.43 1.57 -6.04
C ILE A 676 26.40 1.86 -4.90
N HIS A 677 25.92 2.55 -3.87
CA HIS A 677 26.69 2.77 -2.65
C HIS A 677 26.61 1.54 -1.75
N VAL A 678 27.77 0.96 -1.46
CA VAL A 678 27.91 -0.19 -0.57
C VAL A 678 28.10 0.32 0.85
N PRO A 679 27.38 -0.21 1.84
CA PRO A 679 27.54 0.20 3.23
C PRO A 679 28.99 0.09 3.73
N ALA A 680 29.38 1.03 4.58
CA ALA A 680 30.73 1.08 5.13
C ALA A 680 31.15 -0.25 5.80
N GLY A 681 32.40 -0.66 5.60
CA GLY A 681 32.94 -1.90 6.14
C GLY A 681 32.61 -3.16 5.34
N ARG A 682 31.92 -3.06 4.22
CA ARG A 682 31.65 -4.20 3.32
C ARG A 682 32.42 -4.07 2.02
N GLY A 683 33.04 -5.15 1.56
CA GLY A 683 33.62 -5.27 0.22
C GLY A 683 32.67 -5.95 -0.76
N VAL A 684 32.96 -5.86 -2.06
CA VAL A 684 32.20 -6.56 -3.11
C VAL A 684 33.05 -7.67 -3.70
N LYS A 685 32.57 -8.91 -3.60
CA LYS A 685 33.23 -10.10 -4.16
C LYS A 685 32.84 -10.36 -5.60
N LYS A 686 31.60 -10.12 -5.96
CA LYS A 686 31.04 -10.45 -7.28
C LYS A 686 29.87 -9.54 -7.61
N VAL A 687 29.77 -9.19 -8.89
CA VAL A 687 28.61 -8.48 -9.47
C VAL A 687 27.98 -9.37 -10.53
N GLN A 688 26.65 -9.43 -10.59
CA GLN A 688 25.91 -10.31 -11.47
C GLN A 688 24.64 -9.62 -12.00
N PHE A 689 24.24 -9.99 -13.22
CA PHE A 689 22.90 -9.69 -13.76
C PHE A 689 22.04 -10.95 -13.64
N LEU A 690 20.93 -10.88 -12.91
CA LEU A 690 20.13 -12.07 -12.59
C LEU A 690 19.09 -12.41 -13.67
N VAL A 691 18.79 -11.48 -14.58
CA VAL A 691 17.81 -11.70 -15.66
C VAL A 691 18.51 -12.01 -16.97
N SER A 692 19.36 -11.13 -17.43
CA SER A 692 20.06 -11.33 -18.70
C SER A 692 21.17 -12.40 -18.63
N GLY A 693 21.68 -12.70 -17.43
CA GLY A 693 22.81 -13.62 -17.24
C GLY A 693 24.12 -13.14 -17.85
N LYS A 694 24.15 -11.95 -18.45
CA LYS A 694 25.37 -11.38 -19.06
C LYS A 694 26.41 -11.08 -18.02
N LYS A 695 27.70 -11.09 -18.37
CA LYS A 695 28.78 -10.71 -17.49
C LYS A 695 28.80 -9.18 -17.35
N PRO A 696 28.69 -8.62 -16.11
CA PRO A 696 28.74 -7.17 -15.92
C PRO A 696 30.12 -6.58 -16.22
N SER A 697 30.12 -5.41 -16.85
CA SER A 697 31.27 -4.50 -16.82
C SER A 697 31.08 -3.54 -15.64
N TYR A 698 32.00 -3.54 -14.69
CA TYR A 698 31.90 -2.70 -13.50
C TYR A 698 33.24 -2.21 -12.99
N ARG A 699 33.21 -1.11 -12.24
CA ARG A 699 34.35 -0.54 -11.52
C ARG A 699 33.93 -0.31 -10.08
N GLN A 700 34.81 -0.63 -9.15
CA GLN A 700 34.65 -0.27 -7.74
C GLN A 700 35.66 0.82 -7.38
N THR A 701 35.19 1.92 -6.78
CA THR A 701 35.98 3.03 -6.30
C THR A 701 35.47 3.45 -4.93
N GLY A 702 36.29 3.27 -3.91
CA GLY A 702 35.84 3.46 -2.53
C GLY A 702 34.65 2.55 -2.20
N GLY A 703 33.62 3.12 -1.60
CA GLY A 703 32.35 2.44 -1.27
C GLY A 703 31.33 2.39 -2.42
N THR A 704 31.70 2.75 -3.67
CA THR A 704 30.77 2.82 -4.80
C THR A 704 31.12 1.80 -5.87
N VAL A 705 30.11 1.07 -6.34
CA VAL A 705 30.18 0.18 -7.51
C VAL A 705 29.46 0.85 -8.67
N SER A 706 30.19 1.11 -9.75
CA SER A 706 29.64 1.63 -11.02
C SER A 706 29.52 0.49 -12.03
N VAL A 707 28.34 0.31 -12.59
CA VAL A 707 28.01 -0.79 -13.51
C VAL A 707 27.42 -0.25 -14.80
N ASP A 708 27.95 -0.70 -15.94
CA ASP A 708 27.34 -0.46 -17.26
C ASP A 708 26.30 -1.56 -17.51
N VAL A 709 25.03 -1.19 -17.55
CA VAL A 709 23.92 -2.12 -17.75
C VAL A 709 23.50 -2.05 -19.22
N PRO A 710 23.51 -3.19 -19.93
CA PRO A 710 23.04 -3.25 -21.31
C PRO A 710 21.55 -2.89 -21.42
N PRO A 711 21.00 -2.75 -22.64
CA PRO A 711 19.56 -2.53 -22.82
C PRO A 711 18.72 -3.50 -21.99
N ILE A 712 17.79 -2.95 -21.20
CA ILE A 712 16.92 -3.70 -20.31
C ILE A 712 15.60 -3.94 -21.03
N GLY A 713 15.21 -5.21 -21.18
CA GLY A 713 13.87 -5.56 -21.63
C GLY A 713 12.82 -5.15 -20.60
N LEU A 714 12.18 -6.10 -19.96
CA LEU A 714 11.18 -5.79 -18.93
C LEU A 714 11.81 -5.38 -17.58
N HIS A 715 12.85 -6.09 -17.15
CA HIS A 715 13.59 -5.76 -15.93
C HIS A 715 15.00 -6.35 -15.92
N GLU A 716 15.83 -5.85 -15.02
CA GLU A 716 17.11 -6.41 -14.65
C GLU A 716 17.34 -6.30 -13.14
N VAL A 717 18.06 -7.24 -12.56
CA VAL A 717 18.49 -7.18 -11.16
C VAL A 717 20.01 -7.27 -11.10
N ILE A 718 20.63 -6.23 -10.55
CA ILE A 718 22.07 -6.18 -10.31
C ILE A 718 22.31 -6.71 -8.90
N ALA A 719 22.90 -7.89 -8.79
CA ALA A 719 23.21 -8.50 -7.50
C ALA A 719 24.72 -8.37 -7.19
N LEU A 720 25.03 -7.90 -5.98
CA LEU A 720 26.38 -7.78 -5.43
C LEU A 720 26.53 -8.78 -4.28
N ASP A 721 27.41 -9.77 -4.41
CA ASP A 721 27.83 -10.59 -3.27
C ASP A 721 28.85 -9.78 -2.42
N LEU A 722 28.61 -9.69 -1.11
CA LEU A 722 29.43 -8.91 -0.18
C LEU A 722 30.44 -9.79 0.57
N SER A 723 31.55 -9.16 1.05
CA SER A 723 32.54 -9.78 1.93
C SER A 723 32.27 -9.45 3.39
#